data_4110ff743a81f15ffefa3f82b95ec9f0
#
_entry.id   4110ff743a81f15ffefa3f82b95ec9f0
#
_cell.length_a   1.000
_cell.length_b   1.000
_cell.length_c   1.000
_cell.angle_alpha   90.00
_cell.angle_beta   90.00
_cell.angle_gamma   90.00
#
_symmetry.space_group_name_H-M   'P 1'
#
loop_
_entity.id
_entity.type
_entity.pdbx_description
1 polymer ?
#
loop_
_entity_poly.entity_id
_entity_poly.type
_entity_poly.pdbx_seq_one_letter_code
_entity_poly.pdbx_strand_id
1 'polypeptide(L)'
;MTKKNLSQNMPPAGGQAYQQTVEQVLANKQSQANGLDRAEAQARLHQYGPNALPEKKGKPAWLRFLAHFNDVLIYVLLAAAVLTAVMGHWVDTLVILGVAVINALIGHIQESNAEKSLKSIRNMLSSEARVIRNGNHETLLTTEIVPGDIIVLRAGDRIPADMRLIEAHNLRVEEAILTGESTVVDKHINPLTGELPLGDRTNLVFSGTTVSAGGGIGVVIATGQETELGHINQMMAGIEKHRTPLLVQMDKLGKAIFAIILAMMAALFVFSLVFREIPMGELLLSLISLAVASVPEGLPAIISIILSLGVQAMARKRAIIRKLPTVETLGAMTVVCSDKTGTLTMNEMTVKAIITADSCYRVDGNSYEPAGNIYLEGSDEPMQIQPGTVLEQYLRTVDLCNDSQLIQDERGLWGITGGPTEGALKVLAAKAHLEPVMTTLINKIPFDSQYKYMSTHYQIGHEEHILITGAPDVIFALCKQQQARNGAEAFDRAYWETEMERYARQGLRMVAAAFKPANGEQALTHDDLNHGLIFLGIAAMMDPPRPEAIDAIHACQQAGIRVKMITGDHPQTAMSIGQMLGITNSEQAVTGYQLEKMDDAELADAAVKYDIFARTSPEHKLRLVKALQDKGEIVGMTGDGVNDAPALRQADVGIAMGIKGTEVTKEAADMVLTDDNFATIASAVKEGRRVYDNLKKTILFIMPTNLAQGLLIVIALLAGNIIPLTPVLILWMNMATSATLSFGLAFEAAERNIMKRPPRQTGQHVMDAYAVWRVVFVGTMIAIAAFALEAWLAPRGHSAEFIRTVLLQMLVCAQWVYMINCRNTEGFSLNRGLLANKGIWLVTGVLFLLQAAIIYLPFMQMLFGTEALPLRYWFVTLAVAAVMFFVVEIEKRLTRRFRKAA
;
A
#
# COMPACT_ATOMS: atom_id res chain seq x y z
N MET A 1 33.43 -14.11 21.56
CA MET A 1 32.78 -14.48 22.82
C MET A 1 31.30 -14.61 22.60
N THR A 2 30.85 -15.81 22.70
CA THR A 2 29.57 -16.44 22.49
C THR A 2 28.45 -15.76 23.29
N LYS A 3 27.40 -15.24 22.61
CA LYS A 3 26.08 -15.07 23.20
C LYS A 3 25.31 -16.39 23.01
N LYS A 4 25.31 -17.17 24.08
CA LYS A 4 24.54 -18.39 24.24
C LYS A 4 23.04 -18.11 24.14
N ASN A 5 22.37 -18.98 23.41
CA ASN A 5 20.95 -19.38 23.51
C ASN A 5 20.36 -19.16 24.91
N LEU A 6 19.39 -18.25 24.96
CA LEU A 6 18.41 -18.13 26.04
C LEU A 6 17.07 -17.69 25.40
N SER A 7 16.44 -18.62 24.69
CA SER A 7 15.04 -18.50 24.29
C SER A 7 14.47 -19.90 24.05
N GLN A 8 14.38 -20.67 25.12
CA GLN A 8 13.51 -21.85 25.12
C GLN A 8 12.67 -21.78 26.40
N ASN A 9 11.34 -21.74 26.20
CA ASN A 9 10.29 -22.01 27.19
C ASN A 9 10.17 -21.03 28.37
N MET A 10 9.74 -19.78 28.12
CA MET A 10 8.77 -19.16 29.00
C MET A 10 7.38 -19.33 28.40
N PRO A 11 6.39 -19.89 29.10
CA PRO A 11 5.01 -19.85 28.62
C PRO A 11 4.59 -18.38 28.51
N PRO A 12 3.81 -17.98 27.45
CA PRO A 12 3.34 -16.62 27.32
C PRO A 12 2.66 -16.15 28.60
N ALA A 13 2.82 -14.90 28.98
CA ALA A 13 2.35 -14.31 30.24
C ALA A 13 0.82 -14.45 30.48
N GLY A 14 0.06 -14.79 29.43
CA GLY A 14 -1.35 -15.20 29.45
C GLY A 14 -1.58 -16.72 29.46
N GLY A 15 -0.53 -17.54 29.34
CA GLY A 15 -0.59 -18.98 28.99
C GLY A 15 -1.39 -19.89 29.92
N GLN A 16 -1.76 -19.45 31.10
CA GLN A 16 -2.59 -20.23 32.03
C GLN A 16 -3.89 -19.53 32.48
N ALA A 17 -4.13 -18.29 31.99
CA ALA A 17 -5.29 -17.53 32.44
C ALA A 17 -6.64 -18.19 32.06
N TYR A 18 -6.68 -18.98 30.98
CA TYR A 18 -7.87 -19.71 30.56
C TYR A 18 -8.21 -20.89 31.47
N GLN A 19 -7.25 -21.38 32.25
CA GLN A 19 -7.44 -22.48 33.20
C GLN A 19 -7.86 -21.97 34.59
N GLN A 20 -7.73 -20.69 34.86
CA GLN A 20 -7.99 -20.04 36.14
C GLN A 20 -9.43 -19.56 36.27
N THR A 21 -9.96 -19.53 37.48
CA THR A 21 -11.24 -18.86 37.77
C THR A 21 -11.08 -17.35 37.65
N VAL A 22 -12.18 -16.62 37.49
CA VAL A 22 -12.20 -15.15 37.39
C VAL A 22 -11.53 -14.52 38.62
N GLU A 23 -11.82 -15.00 39.82
CA GLU A 23 -11.25 -14.50 41.09
C GLU A 23 -9.73 -14.69 41.13
N GLN A 24 -9.24 -15.86 40.66
CA GLN A 24 -7.80 -16.13 40.59
C GLN A 24 -7.07 -15.19 39.62
N VAL A 25 -7.67 -14.90 38.46
CA VAL A 25 -7.07 -14.00 37.48
C VAL A 25 -7.07 -12.57 37.99
N LEU A 26 -8.16 -12.10 38.60
CA LEU A 26 -8.22 -10.76 39.20
C LEU A 26 -7.17 -10.62 40.31
N ALA A 27 -7.05 -11.63 41.21
CA ALA A 27 -6.04 -11.62 42.27
C ALA A 27 -4.61 -11.62 41.70
N ASN A 28 -4.33 -12.45 40.68
CA ASN A 28 -3.01 -12.52 40.03
C ASN A 28 -2.62 -11.19 39.29
N LYS A 29 -3.61 -10.50 38.76
CA LYS A 29 -3.40 -9.18 38.13
C LYS A 29 -3.53 -8.01 39.09
N GLN A 30 -3.75 -8.33 40.42
CA GLN A 30 -3.95 -7.32 41.46
C GLN A 30 -5.00 -6.28 41.02
N SER A 31 -6.14 -6.76 40.53
CA SER A 31 -7.25 -5.96 40.03
C SER A 31 -8.56 -6.37 40.72
N GLN A 32 -9.57 -5.54 40.55
CA GLN A 32 -10.92 -5.75 41.13
C GLN A 32 -11.96 -5.53 40.01
N ALA A 33 -13.18 -6.06 40.24
CA ALA A 33 -14.25 -5.91 39.22
C ALA A 33 -14.65 -4.46 38.95
N ASN A 34 -14.43 -3.56 39.91
CA ASN A 34 -14.61 -2.10 39.72
C ASN A 34 -13.41 -1.38 39.10
N GLY A 35 -12.39 -2.11 38.64
CA GLY A 35 -11.23 -1.62 37.93
C GLY A 35 -10.10 -1.12 38.81
N LEU A 36 -9.00 -0.71 38.18
CA LEU A 36 -7.82 -0.13 38.82
C LEU A 36 -8.07 1.28 39.31
N ASP A 37 -7.33 1.74 40.31
CA ASP A 37 -7.21 3.13 40.66
C ASP A 37 -6.37 3.86 39.58
N ARG A 38 -6.70 5.13 39.32
CA ARG A 38 -5.98 5.94 38.31
C ARG A 38 -4.48 6.07 38.59
N ALA A 39 -4.09 6.19 39.84
CA ALA A 39 -2.69 6.27 40.23
C ALA A 39 -1.95 4.96 39.94
N GLU A 40 -2.58 3.82 40.25
CA GLU A 40 -2.06 2.49 39.96
C GLU A 40 -1.98 2.24 38.46
N ALA A 41 -3.01 2.62 37.69
CA ALA A 41 -3.00 2.48 36.23
C ALA A 41 -1.85 3.30 35.59
N GLN A 42 -1.60 4.51 36.13
CA GLN A 42 -0.49 5.33 35.66
C GLN A 42 0.89 4.75 36.01
N ALA A 43 1.01 4.19 37.21
CA ALA A 43 2.23 3.49 37.65
C ALA A 43 2.51 2.26 36.74
N ARG A 44 1.46 1.48 36.40
CA ARG A 44 1.54 0.34 35.49
C ARG A 44 1.88 0.76 34.07
N LEU A 45 1.34 1.89 33.59
CA LEU A 45 1.70 2.43 32.27
C LEU A 45 3.19 2.80 32.20
N HIS A 46 3.76 3.32 33.29
CA HIS A 46 5.21 3.55 33.39
C HIS A 46 6.01 2.23 33.45
N GLN A 47 5.49 1.22 34.11
CA GLN A 47 6.17 -0.08 34.30
C GLN A 47 6.11 -0.95 33.05
N TYR A 48 4.94 -1.12 32.45
CA TYR A 48 4.71 -2.01 31.28
C TYR A 48 4.88 -1.30 29.94
N GLY A 49 4.85 0.05 29.93
CA GLY A 49 4.86 0.85 28.73
C GLY A 49 3.47 0.94 28.06
N PRO A 50 3.35 1.70 26.97
CA PRO A 50 2.10 1.85 26.23
C PRO A 50 1.69 0.52 25.59
N ASN A 51 0.39 0.27 25.51
CA ASN A 51 -0.18 -0.86 24.77
C ASN A 51 -0.06 -0.61 23.26
N ALA A 52 1.15 -0.76 22.77
CA ALA A 52 1.51 -0.61 21.37
C ALA A 52 2.65 -1.56 21.04
N LEU A 53 2.73 -1.98 19.79
CA LEU A 53 3.87 -2.76 19.32
C LEU A 53 5.12 -1.85 19.26
N PRO A 54 6.32 -2.34 19.62
CA PRO A 54 7.49 -1.50 19.80
C PRO A 54 7.95 -0.88 18.51
N GLU A 55 8.08 0.42 18.51
CA GLU A 55 8.77 1.14 17.45
C GLU A 55 10.29 1.08 17.67
N LYS A 56 11.05 0.86 16.60
CA LYS A 56 12.50 1.09 16.64
C LYS A 56 12.74 2.56 16.97
N LYS A 57 13.32 2.87 18.15
CA LYS A 57 13.68 4.22 18.52
C LYS A 57 14.57 4.82 17.43
N GLY A 58 14.11 5.90 16.81
CA GLY A 58 14.89 6.66 15.83
C GLY A 58 16.19 7.19 16.43
N LYS A 59 17.25 7.32 15.64
CA LYS A 59 18.49 7.96 16.07
C LYS A 59 18.20 9.41 16.47
N PRO A 60 18.87 9.96 17.50
CA PRO A 60 18.75 11.37 17.88
C PRO A 60 19.04 12.31 16.69
N ALA A 61 18.39 13.47 16.65
CA ALA A 61 18.45 14.39 15.51
C ALA A 61 19.89 14.80 15.11
N TRP A 62 20.76 15.03 16.09
CA TRP A 62 22.16 15.37 15.84
C TRP A 62 22.96 14.22 15.21
N LEU A 63 22.71 12.95 15.59
CA LEU A 63 23.31 11.78 14.97
C LEU A 63 22.80 11.56 13.54
N ARG A 64 21.55 11.89 13.27
CA ARG A 64 20.99 11.87 11.92
C ARG A 64 21.64 12.96 11.05
N PHE A 65 21.79 14.16 11.59
CA PHE A 65 22.51 15.23 10.89
C PHE A 65 23.97 14.84 10.58
N LEU A 66 24.70 14.27 11.53
CA LEU A 66 26.06 13.77 11.28
C LEU A 66 26.10 12.61 10.29
N ALA A 67 25.06 11.79 10.23
CA ALA A 67 24.99 10.70 9.25
C ALA A 67 24.96 11.21 7.80
N HIS A 68 24.49 12.43 7.55
CA HIS A 68 24.54 13.04 6.23
C HIS A 68 25.95 13.35 5.75
N PHE A 69 26.93 13.48 6.68
CA PHE A 69 28.36 13.61 6.30
C PHE A 69 29.00 12.27 5.95
N ASN A 70 28.36 11.15 6.22
CA ASN A 70 28.86 9.82 5.86
C ASN A 70 28.47 9.44 4.40
N ASP A 71 28.87 10.28 3.47
CA ASP A 71 28.68 10.10 2.04
C ASP A 71 30.03 10.26 1.32
N VAL A 72 30.31 9.39 0.34
CA VAL A 72 31.55 9.40 -0.42
C VAL A 72 31.78 10.73 -1.12
N LEU A 73 30.69 11.37 -1.60
CA LEU A 73 30.76 12.64 -2.29
C LEU A 73 31.11 13.80 -1.35
N ILE A 74 30.61 13.78 -0.11
CA ILE A 74 30.96 14.77 0.90
C ILE A 74 32.42 14.58 1.37
N TYR A 75 32.90 13.35 1.40
CA TYR A 75 34.33 13.12 1.70
C TYR A 75 35.27 13.75 0.66
N VAL A 76 34.87 13.75 -0.63
CA VAL A 76 35.62 14.46 -1.67
C VAL A 76 35.66 15.96 -1.41
N LEU A 77 34.53 16.56 -1.04
CA LEU A 77 34.45 17.99 -0.69
C LEU A 77 35.29 18.33 0.56
N LEU A 78 35.26 17.49 1.58
CA LEU A 78 36.08 17.69 2.78
C LEU A 78 37.58 17.56 2.48
N ALA A 79 37.97 16.60 1.65
CA ALA A 79 39.37 16.47 1.19
C ALA A 79 39.79 17.69 0.36
N ALA A 80 38.91 18.19 -0.53
CA ALA A 80 39.14 19.43 -1.28
C ALA A 80 39.29 20.64 -0.34
N ALA A 81 38.46 20.77 0.69
CA ALA A 81 38.56 21.85 1.65
C ALA A 81 39.87 21.80 2.45
N VAL A 82 40.33 20.62 2.85
CA VAL A 82 41.64 20.46 3.52
C VAL A 82 42.76 20.88 2.58
N LEU A 83 42.71 20.48 1.32
CA LEU A 83 43.76 20.79 0.35
C LEU A 83 43.80 22.29 0.04
N THR A 84 42.66 22.96 -0.17
CA THR A 84 42.61 24.41 -0.37
C THR A 84 43.08 25.18 0.88
N ALA A 85 42.78 24.69 2.08
CA ALA A 85 43.29 25.28 3.32
C ALA A 85 44.83 25.22 3.41
N VAL A 86 45.41 24.04 3.10
CA VAL A 86 46.89 23.85 3.07
C VAL A 86 47.53 24.76 2.03
N MET A 87 46.88 25.04 0.93
CA MET A 87 47.34 25.95 -0.12
C MET A 87 47.13 27.44 0.24
N GLY A 88 46.53 27.77 1.36
CA GLY A 88 46.27 29.15 1.78
C GLY A 88 45.06 29.81 1.12
N HIS A 89 44.22 29.08 0.35
CA HIS A 89 43.01 29.55 -0.31
C HIS A 89 41.81 29.52 0.66
N TRP A 90 41.85 30.36 1.68
CA TRP A 90 40.86 30.36 2.75
C TRP A 90 39.40 30.65 2.30
N VAL A 91 39.21 31.48 1.25
CA VAL A 91 37.90 31.78 0.70
C VAL A 91 37.30 30.52 0.08
N ASP A 92 38.05 29.81 -0.76
CA ASP A 92 37.63 28.58 -1.39
C ASP A 92 37.34 27.51 -0.32
N THR A 93 38.18 27.37 0.71
CA THR A 93 37.96 26.47 1.83
C THR A 93 36.64 26.73 2.55
N LEU A 94 36.36 27.98 2.91
CA LEU A 94 35.16 28.35 3.62
C LEU A 94 33.91 28.14 2.77
N VAL A 95 33.97 28.40 1.47
CA VAL A 95 32.84 28.15 0.55
C VAL A 95 32.57 26.66 0.40
N ILE A 96 33.62 25.84 0.18
CA ILE A 96 33.49 24.39 0.06
C ILE A 96 32.89 23.80 1.34
N LEU A 97 33.38 24.17 2.52
CA LEU A 97 32.82 23.75 3.81
C LEU A 97 31.38 24.23 4.00
N GLY A 98 31.10 25.49 3.63
CA GLY A 98 29.75 26.05 3.67
C GLY A 98 28.77 25.25 2.84
N VAL A 99 29.14 24.89 1.61
CA VAL A 99 28.32 24.05 0.74
C VAL A 99 28.11 22.64 1.31
N ALA A 100 29.16 22.01 1.85
CA ALA A 100 29.02 20.70 2.48
C ALA A 100 28.05 20.74 3.68
N VAL A 101 28.10 21.79 4.52
CA VAL A 101 27.18 22.00 5.64
C VAL A 101 25.76 22.28 5.15
N ILE A 102 25.60 23.14 4.13
CA ILE A 102 24.28 23.45 3.53
C ILE A 102 23.65 22.18 2.96
N ASN A 103 24.40 21.35 2.24
CA ASN A 103 23.92 20.11 1.70
C ASN A 103 23.47 19.14 2.81
N ALA A 104 24.28 18.98 3.87
CA ALA A 104 23.91 18.18 5.02
C ALA A 104 22.65 18.72 5.73
N LEU A 105 22.49 20.04 5.84
CA LEU A 105 21.34 20.68 6.44
C LEU A 105 20.06 20.49 5.58
N ILE A 106 20.17 20.65 4.27
CA ILE A 106 19.07 20.40 3.34
C ILE A 106 18.62 18.94 3.44
N GLY A 107 19.57 17.99 3.41
CA GLY A 107 19.28 16.57 3.59
C GLY A 107 18.56 16.27 4.91
N HIS A 108 19.04 16.85 6.01
CA HIS A 108 18.44 16.69 7.33
C HIS A 108 17.01 17.25 7.42
N ILE A 109 16.78 18.47 6.89
CA ILE A 109 15.45 19.10 6.86
C ILE A 109 14.48 18.26 6.03
N GLN A 110 14.92 17.75 4.88
CA GLN A 110 14.12 16.92 3.99
C GLN A 110 13.74 15.59 4.63
N GLU A 111 14.69 14.87 5.24
CA GLU A 111 14.45 13.64 5.98
C GLU A 111 13.46 13.87 7.12
N SER A 112 13.66 14.95 7.90
CA SER A 112 12.78 15.33 9.01
C SER A 112 11.35 15.65 8.54
N ASN A 113 11.19 16.36 7.42
CA ASN A 113 9.87 16.70 6.88
C ASN A 113 9.14 15.46 6.31
N ALA A 114 9.87 14.54 5.66
CA ALA A 114 9.33 13.27 5.21
C ALA A 114 8.84 12.41 6.39
N GLU A 115 9.63 12.33 7.45
CA GLU A 115 9.30 11.60 8.67
C GLU A 115 8.08 12.22 9.41
N LYS A 116 8.01 13.54 9.50
CA LYS A 116 6.85 14.25 10.09
C LYS A 116 5.56 14.01 9.30
N SER A 117 5.62 14.03 7.97
CA SER A 117 4.47 13.74 7.11
C SER A 117 3.95 12.33 7.32
N LEU A 118 4.85 11.34 7.42
CA LEU A 118 4.49 9.96 7.72
C LEU A 118 3.89 9.80 9.13
N LYS A 119 4.44 10.49 10.13
CA LYS A 119 3.95 10.42 11.52
C LYS A 119 2.57 11.05 11.70
N SER A 120 2.30 12.18 11.05
CA SER A 120 0.99 12.86 11.08
C SER A 120 -0.13 11.98 10.50
N ILE A 121 0.16 11.23 9.46
CA ILE A 121 -0.78 10.30 8.82
C ILE A 121 -1.05 9.08 9.72
N ARG A 122 -0.03 8.61 10.43
CA ARG A 122 -0.14 7.47 11.36
C ARG A 122 -1.04 7.76 12.57
N ASN A 123 -1.03 8.98 13.07
CA ASN A 123 -1.87 9.39 14.20
C ASN A 123 -3.38 9.45 13.86
N MET A 124 -3.77 9.37 12.60
CA MET A 124 -5.18 9.28 12.16
C MET A 124 -5.81 7.90 12.38
N LEU A 125 -5.05 6.90 12.80
CA LEU A 125 -5.47 5.51 12.97
C LEU A 125 -5.58 5.06 14.44
N SER A 126 -5.53 5.97 15.40
CA SER A 126 -5.66 5.63 16.82
C SER A 126 -7.10 5.23 17.17
N SER A 127 -7.27 4.09 17.85
CA SER A 127 -8.54 3.56 18.32
C SER A 127 -8.74 3.85 19.81
N GLU A 128 -10.00 3.89 20.25
CA GLU A 128 -10.41 4.13 21.64
C GLU A 128 -11.02 2.86 22.22
N ALA A 129 -10.98 2.72 23.55
CA ALA A 129 -11.61 1.63 24.29
C ALA A 129 -12.31 2.12 25.54
N ARG A 130 -13.38 1.41 25.95
CA ARG A 130 -14.17 1.69 27.14
C ARG A 130 -13.63 0.90 28.33
N VAL A 131 -13.13 1.61 29.31
CA VAL A 131 -12.46 1.03 30.49
C VAL A 131 -13.24 1.40 31.75
N ILE A 132 -13.28 0.49 32.73
CA ILE A 132 -13.79 0.77 34.07
C ILE A 132 -12.60 0.99 34.98
N ARG A 133 -12.50 2.19 35.57
CA ARG A 133 -11.49 2.55 36.59
C ARG A 133 -12.20 3.20 37.77
N ASN A 134 -11.92 2.74 39.01
CA ASN A 134 -12.60 3.21 40.24
C ASN A 134 -14.14 3.16 40.16
N GLY A 135 -14.70 2.18 39.45
CA GLY A 135 -16.15 2.04 39.26
C GLY A 135 -16.74 3.01 38.20
N ASN A 136 -15.95 3.87 37.61
CA ASN A 136 -16.40 4.82 36.59
C ASN A 136 -16.06 4.29 35.18
N HIS A 137 -16.98 4.47 34.23
CA HIS A 137 -16.76 4.19 32.82
C HIS A 137 -16.01 5.36 32.16
N GLU A 138 -14.87 5.09 31.58
CA GLU A 138 -14.03 6.07 30.88
C GLU A 138 -13.71 5.58 29.46
N THR A 139 -13.60 6.48 28.50
CA THR A 139 -13.09 6.17 27.15
C THR A 139 -11.64 6.63 27.08
N LEU A 140 -10.74 5.71 26.81
CA LEU A 140 -9.30 5.95 26.75
C LEU A 140 -8.75 5.53 25.38
N LEU A 141 -7.62 6.12 25.00
CA LEU A 141 -6.86 5.61 23.87
C LEU A 141 -6.38 4.19 24.18
N THR A 142 -6.45 3.30 23.19
CA THR A 142 -5.98 1.90 23.35
C THR A 142 -4.54 1.80 23.83
N THR A 143 -3.71 2.80 23.54
CA THR A 143 -2.31 2.89 23.98
C THR A 143 -2.14 3.11 25.49
N GLU A 144 -3.19 3.56 26.20
CA GLU A 144 -3.16 3.86 27.65
C GLU A 144 -3.68 2.69 28.51
N ILE A 145 -4.05 1.57 27.87
CA ILE A 145 -4.52 0.35 28.53
C ILE A 145 -3.34 -0.39 29.14
N VAL A 146 -3.54 -0.86 30.36
CA VAL A 146 -2.53 -1.61 31.12
C VAL A 146 -3.04 -2.97 31.62
N PRO A 147 -2.16 -3.94 31.89
CA PRO A 147 -2.56 -5.20 32.51
C PRO A 147 -3.30 -4.96 33.85
N GLY A 148 -4.47 -5.58 33.98
CA GLY A 148 -5.38 -5.40 35.13
C GLY A 148 -6.50 -4.39 34.87
N ASP A 149 -6.53 -3.62 33.80
CA ASP A 149 -7.68 -2.80 33.42
C ASP A 149 -8.90 -3.66 33.13
N ILE A 150 -10.09 -3.16 33.44
CA ILE A 150 -11.38 -3.80 33.15
C ILE A 150 -11.99 -3.12 31.93
N ILE A 151 -12.25 -3.87 30.87
CA ILE A 151 -12.74 -3.34 29.59
C ILE A 151 -14.15 -3.86 29.32
N VAL A 152 -15.03 -2.97 28.88
CA VAL A 152 -16.39 -3.27 28.44
C VAL A 152 -16.40 -3.46 26.92
N LEU A 153 -16.87 -4.61 26.49
CA LEU A 153 -17.00 -5.00 25.09
C LEU A 153 -18.45 -4.96 24.64
N ARG A 154 -18.70 -4.42 23.46
CA ARG A 154 -20.01 -4.41 22.77
C ARG A 154 -19.86 -4.85 21.33
N ALA A 155 -20.96 -5.27 20.72
CA ALA A 155 -20.98 -5.63 19.32
C ALA A 155 -20.40 -4.48 18.43
N GLY A 156 -19.46 -4.83 17.55
CA GLY A 156 -18.74 -3.88 16.71
C GLY A 156 -17.43 -3.35 17.31
N ASP A 157 -17.19 -3.56 18.61
CA ASP A 157 -15.93 -3.12 19.24
C ASP A 157 -14.75 -4.00 18.79
N ARG A 158 -13.62 -3.37 18.59
CA ARG A 158 -12.33 -4.05 18.39
C ARG A 158 -11.68 -4.28 19.73
N ILE A 159 -11.20 -5.49 19.98
CA ILE A 159 -10.59 -5.88 21.24
C ILE A 159 -9.17 -5.30 21.33
N PRO A 160 -8.88 -4.45 22.34
CA PRO A 160 -7.64 -3.65 22.35
C PRO A 160 -6.42 -4.36 22.94
N ALA A 161 -6.63 -5.44 23.72
CA ALA A 161 -5.59 -6.19 24.43
C ALA A 161 -6.06 -7.62 24.65
N ASP A 162 -5.17 -8.54 25.02
CA ASP A 162 -5.61 -9.89 25.41
C ASP A 162 -6.26 -9.84 26.80
N MET A 163 -7.46 -10.43 26.89
CA MET A 163 -8.27 -10.33 28.09
C MET A 163 -8.88 -11.67 28.49
N ARG A 164 -9.04 -11.87 29.80
CA ARG A 164 -9.85 -12.91 30.39
C ARG A 164 -11.25 -12.39 30.67
N LEU A 165 -12.27 -13.05 30.13
CA LEU A 165 -13.66 -12.65 30.33
C LEU A 165 -14.08 -12.82 31.79
N ILE A 166 -14.73 -11.81 32.35
CA ILE A 166 -15.36 -11.78 33.69
C ILE A 166 -16.87 -11.99 33.55
N GLU A 167 -17.45 -11.32 32.51
CA GLU A 167 -18.87 -11.47 32.15
C GLU A 167 -19.00 -11.64 30.65
N ALA A 168 -19.93 -12.47 30.22
CA ALA A 168 -20.25 -12.68 28.82
C ALA A 168 -21.76 -12.86 28.63
N HIS A 169 -22.39 -12.05 27.80
CA HIS A 169 -23.81 -12.10 27.48
C HIS A 169 -23.99 -12.31 25.95
N ASN A 170 -24.17 -13.55 25.55
CA ASN A 170 -24.23 -13.95 24.12
C ASN A 170 -23.07 -13.37 23.30
N LEU A 171 -21.88 -13.30 23.93
CA LEU A 171 -20.70 -12.72 23.35
C LEU A 171 -20.13 -13.64 22.27
N ARG A 172 -20.11 -13.12 21.05
CA ARG A 172 -19.51 -13.76 19.88
C ARG A 172 -18.37 -12.93 19.35
N VAL A 173 -17.24 -13.56 19.11
CA VAL A 173 -16.03 -12.89 18.64
C VAL A 173 -15.54 -13.52 17.35
N GLU A 174 -15.26 -12.67 16.37
CA GLU A 174 -14.61 -13.06 15.12
C GLU A 174 -13.11 -13.13 15.36
N GLU A 175 -12.57 -14.35 15.40
CA GLU A 175 -11.16 -14.63 15.67
C GLU A 175 -10.40 -15.10 14.42
N ALA A 176 -10.99 -14.96 13.25
CA ALA A 176 -10.38 -15.30 11.96
C ALA A 176 -8.96 -14.74 11.79
N ILE A 177 -8.73 -13.57 12.35
CA ILE A 177 -7.46 -12.85 12.41
C ILE A 177 -6.33 -13.68 13.05
N LEU A 178 -6.63 -14.48 14.06
CA LEU A 178 -5.63 -15.28 14.81
C LEU A 178 -5.67 -16.76 14.47
N THR A 179 -6.88 -17.29 14.21
CA THR A 179 -7.07 -18.72 13.98
C THR A 179 -7.07 -19.10 12.50
N GLY A 180 -7.34 -18.15 11.61
CA GLY A 180 -7.51 -18.40 10.18
C GLY A 180 -8.88 -18.95 9.78
N GLU A 181 -9.76 -19.19 10.77
CA GLU A 181 -11.10 -19.71 10.54
C GLU A 181 -12.14 -18.59 10.57
N SER A 182 -12.96 -18.47 9.53
CA SER A 182 -13.99 -17.43 9.41
C SER A 182 -15.22 -17.67 10.29
N THR A 183 -15.17 -18.65 11.19
CA THR A 183 -16.27 -18.95 12.11
C THR A 183 -16.22 -18.03 13.31
N VAL A 184 -17.38 -17.48 13.66
CA VAL A 184 -17.54 -16.70 14.88
C VAL A 184 -17.56 -17.64 16.08
N VAL A 185 -16.75 -17.34 17.11
CA VAL A 185 -16.59 -18.16 18.30
C VAL A 185 -17.48 -17.67 19.42
N ASP A 186 -18.34 -18.54 19.95
CA ASP A 186 -19.12 -18.25 21.15
C ASP A 186 -18.22 -18.23 22.40
N LYS A 187 -18.30 -17.16 23.19
CA LYS A 187 -17.45 -16.94 24.35
C LYS A 187 -18.19 -17.13 25.64
N HIS A 188 -17.53 -17.72 26.62
CA HIS A 188 -18.06 -17.95 27.96
C HIS A 188 -17.00 -17.73 29.06
N ILE A 189 -17.41 -17.71 30.32
CA ILE A 189 -16.53 -17.36 31.46
C ILE A 189 -15.93 -18.58 32.19
N ASN A 190 -16.39 -19.79 31.88
CA ASN A 190 -15.98 -20.98 32.63
C ASN A 190 -14.49 -21.28 32.44
N PRO A 191 -13.77 -21.72 33.49
CA PRO A 191 -12.38 -22.18 33.37
C PRO A 191 -12.30 -23.40 32.46
N LEU A 192 -11.25 -23.47 31.65
CA LEU A 192 -11.00 -24.57 30.72
C LEU A 192 -9.91 -25.48 31.25
N THR A 193 -9.95 -26.76 30.89
CA THR A 193 -8.98 -27.75 31.35
C THR A 193 -8.12 -28.30 30.23
N GLY A 194 -6.86 -28.62 30.51
CA GLY A 194 -5.92 -29.17 29.54
C GLY A 194 -5.14 -28.09 28.74
N GLU A 195 -4.27 -28.53 27.85
CA GLU A 195 -3.60 -27.65 26.89
C GLU A 195 -4.48 -27.49 25.63
N LEU A 196 -4.95 -26.27 25.38
CA LEU A 196 -5.86 -25.97 24.28
C LEU A 196 -5.18 -25.07 23.27
N PRO A 197 -5.38 -25.31 21.95
CA PRO A 197 -4.98 -24.39 20.93
C PRO A 197 -5.72 -23.04 21.08
N LEU A 198 -5.22 -21.99 20.44
CA LEU A 198 -5.68 -20.62 20.64
C LEU A 198 -7.18 -20.46 20.37
N GLY A 199 -7.69 -21.05 19.28
CA GLY A 199 -9.10 -20.96 18.89
C GLY A 199 -10.08 -21.65 19.86
N ASP A 200 -9.62 -22.61 20.66
CA ASP A 200 -10.45 -23.34 21.63
C ASP A 200 -10.49 -22.67 23.01
N ARG A 201 -9.74 -21.56 23.20
CA ARG A 201 -9.73 -20.81 24.45
C ARG A 201 -10.92 -19.86 24.53
N THR A 202 -12.11 -20.42 24.65
CA THR A 202 -13.39 -19.71 24.54
C THR A 202 -13.67 -18.71 25.67
N ASN A 203 -12.89 -18.72 26.74
CA ASN A 203 -12.98 -17.77 27.84
C ASN A 203 -11.95 -16.64 27.81
N LEU A 204 -11.13 -16.59 26.74
CA LEU A 204 -10.24 -15.49 26.43
C LEU A 204 -10.74 -14.77 25.19
N VAL A 205 -10.39 -13.50 25.10
CA VAL A 205 -10.52 -12.69 23.88
C VAL A 205 -9.19 -12.00 23.62
N PHE A 206 -8.84 -11.87 22.36
CA PHE A 206 -7.49 -11.52 21.95
C PHE A 206 -7.42 -10.16 21.25
N SER A 207 -6.31 -9.49 21.45
CA SER A 207 -6.02 -8.19 20.81
C SER A 207 -6.19 -8.27 19.28
N GLY A 208 -6.90 -7.29 18.72
CA GLY A 208 -7.09 -7.17 17.27
C GLY A 208 -8.31 -7.90 16.72
N THR A 209 -8.95 -8.80 17.46
CA THR A 209 -10.20 -9.47 17.09
C THR A 209 -11.42 -8.54 17.27
N THR A 210 -12.57 -8.90 16.71
CA THR A 210 -13.76 -8.04 16.70
C THR A 210 -14.95 -8.73 17.35
N VAL A 211 -15.71 -8.00 18.16
CA VAL A 211 -16.98 -8.49 18.74
C VAL A 211 -18.05 -8.48 17.66
N SER A 212 -18.49 -9.68 17.25
CA SER A 212 -19.51 -9.84 16.22
C SER A 212 -20.93 -9.66 16.76
N ALA A 213 -21.19 -10.14 17.98
CA ALA A 213 -22.52 -10.03 18.62
C ALA A 213 -22.40 -10.07 20.15
N GLY A 214 -23.44 -9.61 20.84
CA GLY A 214 -23.52 -9.65 22.30
C GLY A 214 -22.62 -8.61 22.97
N GLY A 215 -22.23 -8.88 24.21
CA GLY A 215 -21.36 -8.01 24.98
C GLY A 215 -20.76 -8.73 26.18
N GLY A 216 -19.74 -8.15 26.78
CA GLY A 216 -19.07 -8.75 27.95
C GLY A 216 -18.11 -7.78 28.62
N ILE A 217 -17.54 -8.22 29.71
CA ILE A 217 -16.52 -7.50 30.47
C ILE A 217 -15.31 -8.44 30.65
N GLY A 218 -14.11 -7.89 30.43
CA GLY A 218 -12.88 -8.66 30.57
C GLY A 218 -11.79 -7.90 31.32
N VAL A 219 -10.93 -8.63 32.04
CA VAL A 219 -9.70 -8.10 32.61
C VAL A 219 -8.53 -8.29 31.67
N VAL A 220 -7.77 -7.23 31.45
CA VAL A 220 -6.58 -7.24 30.61
C VAL A 220 -5.49 -8.12 31.22
N ILE A 221 -5.06 -9.14 30.50
CA ILE A 221 -4.02 -10.08 30.93
C ILE A 221 -2.65 -9.81 30.29
N ALA A 222 -2.64 -9.27 29.06
CA ALA A 222 -1.42 -8.92 28.34
C ALA A 222 -1.64 -7.69 27.42
N THR A 223 -0.59 -6.88 27.25
CA THR A 223 -0.59 -5.67 26.41
C THR A 223 0.65 -5.63 25.49
N GLY A 224 0.56 -4.95 24.39
CA GLY A 224 1.70 -4.68 23.48
C GLY A 224 2.40 -5.96 23.00
N GLN A 225 3.68 -6.10 23.31
CA GLN A 225 4.51 -7.24 22.88
C GLN A 225 4.11 -8.57 23.52
N GLU A 226 3.50 -8.54 24.70
CA GLU A 226 3.12 -9.75 25.46
C GLU A 226 1.77 -10.32 25.01
N THR A 227 1.05 -9.66 24.08
CA THR A 227 -0.16 -10.22 23.46
C THR A 227 0.20 -11.31 22.46
N GLU A 228 -0.75 -12.21 22.18
CA GLU A 228 -0.57 -13.20 21.10
C GLU A 228 -0.22 -12.54 19.76
N LEU A 229 -0.85 -11.41 19.49
CA LEU A 229 -0.54 -10.56 18.36
C LEU A 229 0.91 -10.03 18.41
N GLY A 230 1.40 -9.66 19.58
CA GLY A 230 2.78 -9.22 19.83
C GLY A 230 3.80 -10.32 19.56
N HIS A 231 3.50 -11.56 19.94
CA HIS A 231 4.36 -12.73 19.66
C HIS A 231 4.48 -13.01 18.16
N ILE A 232 3.39 -12.91 17.41
CA ILE A 232 3.40 -13.03 15.96
C ILE A 232 4.30 -11.95 15.34
N ASN A 233 4.22 -10.72 15.82
CA ASN A 233 5.08 -9.63 15.34
C ASN A 233 6.57 -9.88 15.65
N GLN A 234 6.90 -10.47 16.79
CA GLN A 234 8.30 -10.84 17.10
C GLN A 234 8.84 -11.91 16.13
N MET A 235 8.04 -12.91 15.79
CA MET A 235 8.43 -13.92 14.79
C MET A 235 8.73 -13.29 13.41
N MET A 236 7.99 -12.25 13.05
CA MET A 236 8.22 -11.50 11.82
C MET A 236 9.46 -10.62 11.85
N ALA A 237 10.01 -10.29 13.02
CA ALA A 237 11.15 -9.38 13.13
C ALA A 237 12.43 -9.92 12.48
N GLY A 238 12.53 -11.24 12.24
CA GLY A 238 13.64 -11.90 11.57
C GLY A 238 13.65 -11.80 10.04
N ILE A 239 12.59 -11.31 9.41
CA ILE A 239 12.52 -11.17 7.95
C ILE A 239 13.22 -9.88 7.54
N GLU A 240 14.40 -10.00 6.91
CA GLU A 240 15.13 -8.86 6.35
C GLU A 240 14.44 -8.38 5.06
N LYS A 241 14.12 -7.08 4.99
CA LYS A 241 13.62 -6.48 3.75
C LYS A 241 14.75 -6.21 2.77
N HIS A 242 14.55 -6.58 1.54
CA HIS A 242 15.44 -6.24 0.45
C HIS A 242 15.47 -4.72 0.21
N ARG A 243 16.66 -4.19 -0.14
CA ARG A 243 16.79 -2.80 -0.60
C ARG A 243 16.09 -2.66 -1.95
N THR A 244 15.42 -1.54 -2.17
CA THR A 244 14.74 -1.30 -3.45
C THR A 244 15.71 -1.28 -4.62
N PRO A 245 15.29 -1.74 -5.81
CA PRO A 245 16.15 -1.79 -6.99
C PRO A 245 16.82 -0.47 -7.32
N LEU A 246 16.09 0.65 -7.17
CA LEU A 246 16.63 1.99 -7.44
C LEU A 246 17.78 2.36 -6.49
N LEU A 247 17.62 2.15 -5.19
CA LEU A 247 18.67 2.49 -4.22
C LEU A 247 19.95 1.70 -4.46
N VAL A 248 19.82 0.41 -4.84
CA VAL A 248 20.95 -0.43 -5.22
C VAL A 248 21.63 0.10 -6.48
N GLN A 249 20.86 0.50 -7.49
CA GLN A 249 21.40 1.05 -8.74
C GLN A 249 22.09 2.41 -8.51
N MET A 250 21.53 3.27 -7.65
CA MET A 250 22.14 4.56 -7.32
C MET A 250 23.46 4.40 -6.56
N ASP A 251 23.55 3.47 -5.62
CA ASP A 251 24.81 3.17 -4.92
C ASP A 251 25.88 2.65 -5.89
N LYS A 252 25.52 1.75 -6.81
CA LYS A 252 26.44 1.25 -7.86
C LYS A 252 26.88 2.39 -8.81
N LEU A 253 25.95 3.24 -9.24
CA LEU A 253 26.25 4.39 -10.10
C LEU A 253 27.19 5.38 -9.40
N GLY A 254 26.92 5.71 -8.13
CA GLY A 254 27.78 6.59 -7.35
C GLY A 254 29.22 6.05 -7.21
N LYS A 255 29.36 4.74 -6.91
CA LYS A 255 30.69 4.09 -6.84
C LYS A 255 31.41 4.06 -8.19
N ALA A 256 30.69 3.82 -9.28
CA ALA A 256 31.29 3.84 -10.62
C ALA A 256 31.77 5.24 -11.02
N ILE A 257 30.95 6.26 -10.78
CA ILE A 257 31.33 7.66 -11.02
C ILE A 257 32.55 8.03 -10.21
N PHE A 258 32.57 7.72 -8.93
CA PHE A 258 33.73 7.98 -8.04
C PHE A 258 35.02 7.33 -8.56
N ALA A 259 34.97 6.05 -8.96
CA ALA A 259 36.13 5.35 -9.51
C ALA A 259 36.62 5.99 -10.82
N ILE A 260 35.72 6.39 -11.71
CA ILE A 260 36.06 7.08 -12.97
C ILE A 260 36.75 8.43 -12.67
N ILE A 261 36.19 9.22 -11.74
CA ILE A 261 36.77 10.52 -11.35
C ILE A 261 38.19 10.33 -10.80
N LEU A 262 38.38 9.40 -9.90
CA LEU A 262 39.69 9.15 -9.29
C LEU A 262 40.72 8.72 -10.32
N ALA A 263 40.34 7.83 -11.23
CA ALA A 263 41.19 7.39 -12.33
C ALA A 263 41.56 8.55 -13.28
N MET A 264 40.60 9.38 -13.61
CA MET A 264 40.77 10.55 -14.48
C MET A 264 41.66 11.60 -13.82
N MET A 265 41.46 11.89 -12.52
CA MET A 265 42.31 12.80 -11.76
C MET A 265 43.74 12.32 -11.72
N ALA A 266 44.00 11.02 -11.45
CA ALA A 266 45.32 10.43 -11.45
C ALA A 266 46.00 10.53 -12.84
N ALA A 267 45.26 10.22 -13.90
CA ALA A 267 45.77 10.30 -15.27
C ALA A 267 46.12 11.75 -15.65
N LEU A 268 45.27 12.74 -15.32
CA LEU A 268 45.54 14.14 -15.59
C LEU A 268 46.66 14.70 -14.75
N PHE A 269 46.79 14.28 -13.51
CA PHE A 269 47.92 14.63 -12.65
C PHE A 269 49.23 14.18 -13.26
N VAL A 270 49.33 12.89 -13.64
CA VAL A 270 50.53 12.34 -14.28
C VAL A 270 50.79 13.02 -15.64
N PHE A 271 49.76 13.20 -16.48
CA PHE A 271 49.88 13.87 -17.75
C PHE A 271 50.43 15.29 -17.58
N SER A 272 49.87 16.08 -16.65
CA SER A 272 50.32 17.46 -16.42
C SER A 272 51.75 17.54 -15.90
N LEU A 273 52.20 16.61 -15.04
CA LEU A 273 53.56 16.54 -14.57
C LEU A 273 54.57 16.19 -15.66
N VAL A 274 54.18 15.36 -16.63
CA VAL A 274 55.08 14.87 -17.70
C VAL A 274 55.12 15.80 -18.92
N PHE A 275 53.97 16.35 -19.30
CA PHE A 275 53.83 17.05 -20.57
C PHE A 275 53.54 18.54 -20.46
N ARG A 276 53.35 19.07 -19.23
CA ARG A 276 52.97 20.47 -19.01
C ARG A 276 53.76 21.06 -17.81
N GLU A 277 54.22 22.30 -17.99
CA GLU A 277 54.87 23.08 -16.90
C GLU A 277 53.78 23.95 -16.19
N ILE A 278 52.79 23.29 -15.59
CA ILE A 278 51.73 23.97 -14.80
C ILE A 278 52.23 24.10 -13.37
N PRO A 279 52.10 25.28 -12.73
CA PRO A 279 52.41 25.43 -11.31
C PRO A 279 51.57 24.44 -10.47
N MET A 280 52.20 23.76 -9.53
CA MET A 280 51.58 22.71 -8.73
C MET A 280 50.29 23.19 -8.07
N GLY A 281 50.21 24.46 -7.63
CA GLY A 281 49.03 25.06 -7.07
C GLY A 281 47.87 25.10 -8.04
N GLU A 282 48.07 25.55 -9.27
CA GLU A 282 47.04 25.60 -10.31
C GLU A 282 46.58 24.20 -10.75
N LEU A 283 47.53 23.25 -10.83
CA LEU A 283 47.19 21.87 -11.12
C LEU A 283 46.29 21.27 -10.05
N LEU A 284 46.63 21.46 -8.78
CA LEU A 284 45.83 20.96 -7.66
C LEU A 284 44.44 21.61 -7.62
N LEU A 285 44.34 22.94 -7.84
CA LEU A 285 43.07 23.63 -7.96
C LEU A 285 42.20 23.11 -9.10
N SER A 286 42.81 22.78 -10.25
CA SER A 286 42.12 22.20 -11.40
C SER A 286 41.56 20.81 -11.08
N LEU A 287 42.35 19.97 -10.42
CA LEU A 287 41.90 18.63 -10.00
C LEU A 287 40.80 18.70 -8.96
N ILE A 288 40.85 19.65 -8.01
CA ILE A 288 39.79 19.93 -7.06
C ILE A 288 38.53 20.38 -7.82
N SER A 289 38.69 21.28 -8.79
CA SER A 289 37.57 21.73 -9.63
C SER A 289 36.92 20.57 -10.37
N LEU A 290 37.70 19.64 -10.92
CA LEU A 290 37.26 18.44 -11.59
C LEU A 290 36.49 17.51 -10.64
N ALA A 291 37.02 17.30 -9.43
CA ALA A 291 36.35 16.48 -8.42
C ALA A 291 34.98 17.08 -8.06
N VAL A 292 34.91 18.37 -7.77
CA VAL A 292 33.69 19.11 -7.44
C VAL A 292 32.69 19.11 -8.60
N ALA A 293 33.15 19.36 -9.85
CA ALA A 293 32.31 19.36 -11.04
C ALA A 293 31.62 18.01 -11.30
N SER A 294 32.29 16.93 -10.96
CA SER A 294 31.84 15.58 -11.28
C SER A 294 30.90 14.98 -10.22
N VAL A 295 30.76 15.63 -9.05
CA VAL A 295 29.89 15.18 -7.96
C VAL A 295 28.47 15.71 -8.15
N PRO A 296 27.46 14.84 -8.35
CA PRO A 296 26.08 15.28 -8.46
C PRO A 296 25.44 15.57 -7.09
N GLU A 297 25.88 16.64 -6.43
CA GLU A 297 25.51 16.99 -5.04
C GLU A 297 24.01 17.09 -4.79
N GLY A 298 23.25 17.57 -5.77
CA GLY A 298 21.80 17.74 -5.65
C GLY A 298 20.98 16.46 -5.80
N LEU A 299 21.57 15.36 -6.29
CA LEU A 299 20.81 14.18 -6.68
C LEU A 299 20.11 13.45 -5.51
N PRO A 300 20.78 13.16 -4.38
CA PRO A 300 20.10 12.51 -3.24
C PRO A 300 18.95 13.36 -2.69
N ALA A 301 19.15 14.67 -2.60
CA ALA A 301 18.17 15.62 -2.13
C ALA A 301 16.92 15.64 -3.03
N ILE A 302 17.10 15.72 -4.33
CA ILE A 302 16.02 15.75 -5.31
C ILE A 302 15.26 14.42 -5.37
N ILE A 303 15.94 13.28 -5.25
CA ILE A 303 15.29 11.96 -5.15
C ILE A 303 14.33 11.95 -3.97
N SER A 304 14.78 12.39 -2.79
CA SER A 304 13.94 12.45 -1.59
C SER A 304 12.74 13.38 -1.77
N ILE A 305 12.90 14.52 -2.45
CA ILE A 305 11.80 15.44 -2.73
C ILE A 305 10.79 14.80 -3.69
N ILE A 306 11.25 14.21 -4.79
CA ILE A 306 10.38 13.58 -5.79
C ILE A 306 9.57 12.45 -5.15
N LEU A 307 10.21 11.60 -4.35
CA LEU A 307 9.53 10.53 -3.61
C LEU A 307 8.53 11.09 -2.61
N SER A 308 8.88 12.15 -1.88
CA SER A 308 8.00 12.80 -0.90
C SER A 308 6.75 13.41 -1.56
N LEU A 309 6.91 14.05 -2.72
CA LEU A 309 5.79 14.55 -3.53
C LEU A 309 4.89 13.40 -4.02
N GLY A 310 5.49 12.26 -4.37
CA GLY A 310 4.78 11.05 -4.71
C GLY A 310 3.94 10.53 -3.56
N VAL A 311 4.51 10.45 -2.35
CA VAL A 311 3.78 10.05 -1.13
C VAL A 311 2.59 10.97 -0.87
N GLN A 312 2.79 12.28 -0.95
CA GLN A 312 1.68 13.24 -0.76
C GLN A 312 0.58 13.07 -1.81
N ALA A 313 0.94 12.83 -3.06
CA ALA A 313 -0.03 12.60 -4.13
C ALA A 313 -0.82 11.30 -3.92
N MET A 314 -0.15 10.24 -3.47
CA MET A 314 -0.78 8.95 -3.15
C MET A 314 -1.70 9.06 -1.93
N ALA A 315 -1.28 9.78 -0.88
CA ALA A 315 -2.09 10.00 0.33
C ALA A 315 -3.40 10.74 0.01
N ARG A 316 -3.37 11.75 -0.88
CA ARG A 316 -4.58 12.41 -1.37
C ARG A 316 -5.54 11.48 -2.11
N LYS A 317 -5.03 10.36 -2.63
CA LYS A 317 -5.78 9.29 -3.30
C LYS A 317 -6.04 8.10 -2.38
N ARG A 318 -6.01 8.30 -1.07
CA ARG A 318 -6.31 7.29 -0.04
C ARG A 318 -5.31 6.13 0.06
N ALA A 319 -4.13 6.25 -0.56
CA ALA A 319 -3.01 5.32 -0.42
C ALA A 319 -1.94 5.92 0.48
N ILE A 320 -1.84 5.43 1.70
CA ILE A 320 -0.84 5.88 2.69
C ILE A 320 0.43 5.06 2.55
N ILE A 321 1.50 5.70 2.13
CA ILE A 321 2.82 5.08 2.01
C ILE A 321 3.57 5.20 3.33
N ARG A 322 4.06 4.09 3.85
CA ARG A 322 4.82 4.03 5.12
C ARG A 322 6.34 4.15 4.95
N LYS A 323 6.85 3.91 3.74
CA LYS A 323 8.28 3.99 3.41
C LYS A 323 8.48 4.68 2.07
N LEU A 324 9.31 5.72 2.03
CA LEU A 324 9.56 6.50 0.80
C LEU A 324 9.94 5.66 -0.43
N PRO A 325 10.84 4.65 -0.31
CA PRO A 325 11.24 3.86 -1.47
C PRO A 325 10.12 3.04 -2.11
N THR A 326 9.07 2.71 -1.38
CA THR A 326 7.90 1.95 -1.87
C THR A 326 7.21 2.64 -3.05
N VAL A 327 7.24 3.98 -3.11
CA VAL A 327 6.68 4.77 -4.21
C VAL A 327 7.25 4.33 -5.57
N GLU A 328 8.54 4.11 -5.61
CA GLU A 328 9.25 3.67 -6.81
C GLU A 328 8.92 2.20 -7.16
N THR A 329 8.91 1.34 -6.14
CA THR A 329 8.62 -0.09 -6.31
C THR A 329 7.18 -0.30 -6.82
N LEU A 330 6.20 0.48 -6.34
CA LEU A 330 4.83 0.49 -6.87
C LEU A 330 4.78 0.75 -8.38
N GLY A 331 5.60 1.69 -8.87
CA GLY A 331 5.68 1.98 -10.30
C GLY A 331 6.29 0.86 -11.15
N ALA A 332 7.07 -0.02 -10.53
CA ALA A 332 7.75 -1.14 -11.17
C ALA A 332 7.00 -2.48 -11.03
N MET A 333 5.91 -2.51 -10.25
CA MET A 333 5.16 -3.72 -9.94
C MET A 333 4.66 -4.43 -11.19
N THR A 334 4.89 -5.76 -11.24
CA THR A 334 4.53 -6.63 -12.37
C THR A 334 3.36 -7.54 -12.05
N VAL A 335 3.19 -7.90 -10.78
CA VAL A 335 2.13 -8.78 -10.29
C VAL A 335 1.51 -8.19 -9.02
N VAL A 336 0.19 -8.26 -8.91
CA VAL A 336 -0.56 -7.99 -7.67
C VAL A 336 -1.25 -9.27 -7.25
N CYS A 337 -0.89 -9.79 -6.10
CA CYS A 337 -1.58 -10.86 -5.40
C CYS A 337 -2.60 -10.24 -4.45
N SER A 338 -3.88 -10.54 -4.64
CA SER A 338 -4.94 -9.97 -3.82
C SER A 338 -5.77 -11.04 -3.16
N ASP A 339 -6.10 -10.82 -1.89
CA ASP A 339 -7.18 -11.58 -1.27
C ASP A 339 -8.52 -11.24 -1.94
N LYS A 340 -9.44 -12.19 -1.96
CA LYS A 340 -10.77 -12.02 -2.54
C LYS A 340 -11.65 -11.18 -1.63
N THR A 341 -11.83 -11.64 -0.39
CA THR A 341 -12.88 -11.18 0.53
C THR A 341 -12.60 -9.77 1.03
N GLY A 342 -13.57 -8.87 0.86
CA GLY A 342 -13.47 -7.50 1.35
C GLY A 342 -12.51 -6.59 0.57
N THR A 343 -11.64 -7.16 -0.29
CA THR A 343 -10.71 -6.41 -1.17
C THR A 343 -11.25 -6.33 -2.60
N LEU A 344 -11.47 -7.47 -3.23
CA LEU A 344 -12.02 -7.57 -4.59
C LEU A 344 -13.54 -7.63 -4.59
N THR A 345 -14.12 -8.11 -3.49
CA THR A 345 -15.57 -8.23 -3.29
C THR A 345 -16.07 -7.26 -2.23
N MET A 346 -17.39 -7.06 -2.19
CA MET A 346 -18.04 -6.15 -1.26
C MET A 346 -17.93 -6.61 0.20
N ASN A 347 -17.74 -7.92 0.42
CA ASN A 347 -17.91 -8.62 1.72
C ASN A 347 -19.34 -8.45 2.27
N GLU A 348 -20.30 -8.45 1.36
CA GLU A 348 -21.72 -8.34 1.64
C GLU A 348 -22.43 -9.45 0.87
N MET A 349 -22.87 -10.51 1.60
CA MET A 349 -23.63 -11.58 0.96
C MET A 349 -24.93 -11.01 0.39
N THR A 350 -25.19 -11.29 -0.88
CA THR A 350 -26.42 -10.87 -1.55
C THR A 350 -27.06 -12.02 -2.30
N VAL A 351 -28.40 -12.12 -2.21
CA VAL A 351 -29.14 -13.10 -3.00
C VAL A 351 -29.20 -12.64 -4.46
N LYS A 352 -28.87 -13.55 -5.37
CA LYS A 352 -28.87 -13.31 -6.82
C LYS A 352 -29.99 -14.03 -7.54
N ALA A 353 -30.43 -15.17 -7.00
CA ALA A 353 -31.53 -15.92 -7.56
C ALA A 353 -32.39 -16.57 -6.46
N ILE A 354 -33.67 -16.77 -6.77
CA ILE A 354 -34.61 -17.58 -6.00
C ILE A 354 -35.11 -18.67 -6.92
N ILE A 355 -35.14 -19.90 -6.42
CA ILE A 355 -35.64 -21.06 -7.13
C ILE A 355 -36.84 -21.58 -6.37
N THR A 356 -38.00 -21.71 -7.04
CA THR A 356 -39.20 -22.37 -6.53
C THR A 356 -39.55 -23.57 -7.44
N ALA A 357 -40.50 -24.38 -7.06
CA ALA A 357 -40.92 -25.52 -7.90
C ALA A 357 -41.42 -25.10 -9.28
N ASP A 358 -42.00 -23.90 -9.40
CA ASP A 358 -42.64 -23.44 -10.63
C ASP A 358 -41.77 -22.51 -11.47
N SER A 359 -40.80 -21.84 -10.87
CA SER A 359 -40.06 -20.75 -11.54
C SER A 359 -38.75 -20.39 -10.85
N CYS A 360 -37.80 -19.85 -11.63
CA CYS A 360 -36.60 -19.22 -11.15
C CYS A 360 -36.68 -17.70 -11.27
N TYR A 361 -36.14 -16.98 -10.31
CA TYR A 361 -36.17 -15.53 -10.25
C TYR A 361 -34.79 -14.97 -10.10
N ARG A 362 -34.52 -13.87 -10.80
CA ARG A 362 -33.30 -13.06 -10.66
C ARG A 362 -33.54 -11.92 -9.67
N VAL A 363 -32.56 -11.63 -8.81
CA VAL A 363 -32.64 -10.56 -7.82
C VAL A 363 -31.55 -9.53 -8.08
N ASP A 364 -31.94 -8.26 -8.21
CA ASP A 364 -30.99 -7.16 -8.40
C ASP A 364 -30.43 -6.62 -7.07
N GLY A 365 -29.34 -5.87 -7.20
CA GLY A 365 -28.63 -5.20 -6.10
C GLY A 365 -27.44 -6.02 -5.61
N ASN A 366 -26.40 -5.29 -5.14
CA ASN A 366 -25.09 -5.84 -4.78
C ASN A 366 -24.67 -5.49 -3.35
N SER A 367 -25.58 -4.93 -2.54
CA SER A 367 -25.29 -4.46 -1.18
C SER A 367 -26.41 -4.81 -0.23
N TYR A 368 -26.21 -4.51 1.08
CA TYR A 368 -27.26 -4.62 2.09
C TYR A 368 -28.35 -3.52 1.98
N GLU A 369 -28.21 -2.61 1.06
CA GLU A 369 -29.29 -1.67 0.75
C GLU A 369 -30.53 -2.43 0.23
N PRO A 370 -31.72 -2.26 0.84
CA PRO A 370 -32.94 -2.93 0.41
C PRO A 370 -33.53 -2.31 -0.86
N ALA A 371 -32.68 -1.91 -1.79
CA ALA A 371 -33.02 -1.39 -3.10
C ALA A 371 -32.78 -2.44 -4.18
N GLY A 372 -33.65 -2.47 -5.17
CA GLY A 372 -33.63 -3.44 -6.27
C GLY A 372 -34.95 -4.21 -6.39
N ASN A 373 -35.04 -4.98 -7.46
CA ASN A 373 -36.28 -5.68 -7.82
C ASN A 373 -36.04 -7.19 -7.98
N ILE A 374 -37.12 -7.94 -7.96
CA ILE A 374 -37.15 -9.37 -8.27
C ILE A 374 -37.78 -9.50 -9.66
N TYR A 375 -37.14 -10.31 -10.52
CA TYR A 375 -37.56 -10.54 -11.90
C TYR A 375 -37.76 -12.04 -12.13
N LEU A 376 -38.76 -12.40 -12.93
CA LEU A 376 -38.81 -13.76 -13.44
C LEU A 376 -37.62 -14.02 -14.37
N GLU A 377 -37.01 -15.18 -14.28
CA GLU A 377 -35.87 -15.51 -15.14
C GLU A 377 -36.26 -15.40 -16.63
N GLY A 378 -35.48 -14.64 -17.40
CA GLY A 378 -35.77 -14.34 -18.81
C GLY A 378 -36.68 -13.11 -19.03
N SER A 379 -37.14 -12.42 -17.98
CA SER A 379 -37.86 -11.17 -18.06
C SER A 379 -37.05 -10.00 -17.55
N ASP A 380 -37.20 -8.82 -18.14
CA ASP A 380 -36.64 -7.56 -17.68
C ASP A 380 -37.66 -6.67 -16.97
N GLU A 381 -38.92 -7.14 -16.82
CA GLU A 381 -39.94 -6.41 -16.08
C GLU A 381 -39.91 -6.80 -14.61
N PRO A 382 -39.85 -5.83 -13.67
CA PRO A 382 -39.95 -6.09 -12.25
C PRO A 382 -41.23 -6.80 -11.88
N MET A 383 -41.15 -7.83 -11.07
CA MET A 383 -42.30 -8.61 -10.66
C MET A 383 -42.96 -8.01 -9.41
N GLN A 384 -44.27 -7.86 -9.44
CA GLN A 384 -45.05 -7.59 -8.24
C GLN A 384 -45.44 -8.92 -7.57
N ILE A 385 -45.05 -9.06 -6.30
CA ILE A 385 -45.27 -10.28 -5.54
C ILE A 385 -46.72 -10.30 -5.08
N GLN A 386 -47.47 -11.30 -5.55
CA GLN A 386 -48.87 -11.44 -5.20
C GLN A 386 -49.03 -12.29 -3.94
N PRO A 387 -49.96 -11.95 -3.03
CA PRO A 387 -50.30 -12.75 -1.87
C PRO A 387 -50.72 -14.18 -2.25
N GLY A 388 -50.36 -15.15 -1.44
CA GLY A 388 -50.68 -16.57 -1.63
C GLY A 388 -49.86 -17.31 -2.67
N THR A 389 -48.85 -16.66 -3.29
CA THR A 389 -47.91 -17.33 -4.20
C THR A 389 -46.80 -18.06 -3.44
N VAL A 390 -46.22 -19.10 -4.07
CA VAL A 390 -45.08 -19.82 -3.52
C VAL A 390 -43.91 -18.88 -3.21
N LEU A 391 -43.69 -17.90 -4.09
CA LEU A 391 -42.65 -16.90 -3.89
C LEU A 391 -42.90 -16.05 -2.63
N GLU A 392 -44.12 -15.61 -2.42
CA GLU A 392 -44.50 -14.84 -1.22
C GLU A 392 -44.28 -15.65 0.04
N GLN A 393 -44.72 -16.92 0.06
CA GLN A 393 -44.52 -17.82 1.19
C GLN A 393 -43.03 -18.07 1.48
N TYR A 394 -42.22 -18.25 0.43
CA TYR A 394 -40.80 -18.37 0.55
C TYR A 394 -40.17 -17.11 1.19
N LEU A 395 -40.46 -15.93 0.66
CA LEU A 395 -39.94 -14.66 1.13
C LEU A 395 -40.31 -14.39 2.59
N ARG A 396 -41.56 -14.70 2.95
CA ARG A 396 -42.03 -14.56 4.32
C ARG A 396 -41.34 -15.55 5.27
N THR A 397 -41.13 -16.76 4.82
CA THR A 397 -40.38 -17.77 5.59
C THR A 397 -38.94 -17.34 5.89
N VAL A 398 -38.23 -16.85 4.89
CA VAL A 398 -36.83 -16.41 5.09
C VAL A 398 -36.73 -15.08 5.85
N ASP A 399 -37.78 -14.29 5.89
CA ASP A 399 -37.90 -13.09 6.72
C ASP A 399 -38.10 -13.43 8.20
N LEU A 400 -39.08 -14.32 8.49
CA LEU A 400 -39.45 -14.66 9.85
C LEU A 400 -38.53 -15.69 10.51
N CYS A 401 -38.02 -16.66 9.73
CA CYS A 401 -37.02 -17.64 10.21
C CYS A 401 -35.60 -17.07 10.06
N ASN A 402 -35.29 -16.03 10.85
CA ASN A 402 -34.08 -15.23 10.71
C ASN A 402 -33.75 -14.47 12.00
N ASP A 403 -32.47 -14.40 12.37
CA ASP A 403 -31.99 -13.68 13.55
C ASP A 403 -31.33 -12.34 13.21
N SER A 404 -31.10 -12.06 11.94
CA SER A 404 -30.47 -10.81 11.50
C SER A 404 -31.49 -9.66 11.45
N GLN A 405 -30.98 -8.44 11.63
CA GLN A 405 -31.74 -7.22 11.45
C GLN A 405 -31.01 -6.26 10.52
N LEU A 406 -31.75 -5.55 9.68
CA LEU A 406 -31.23 -4.44 8.90
C LEU A 406 -31.10 -3.23 9.80
N ILE A 407 -29.94 -2.58 9.72
CA ILE A 407 -29.65 -1.34 10.43
C ILE A 407 -29.14 -0.30 9.44
N GLN A 408 -29.37 0.97 9.74
CA GLN A 408 -28.79 2.08 8.99
C GLN A 408 -27.94 2.91 9.96
N ASP A 409 -26.69 3.17 9.58
CA ASP A 409 -25.79 3.96 10.40
C ASP A 409 -26.13 5.47 10.33
N GLU A 410 -25.46 6.28 11.14
CA GLU A 410 -25.63 7.75 11.19
C GLU A 410 -25.31 8.44 9.84
N ARG A 411 -24.61 7.76 8.93
CA ARG A 411 -24.26 8.26 7.59
C ARG A 411 -25.23 7.81 6.51
N GLY A 412 -26.26 7.05 6.90
CA GLY A 412 -27.27 6.52 5.98
C GLY A 412 -26.83 5.24 5.24
N LEU A 413 -25.72 4.61 5.65
CA LEU A 413 -25.27 3.35 5.07
C LEU A 413 -26.00 2.16 5.71
N TRP A 414 -26.46 1.24 4.86
CA TRP A 414 -27.12 0.03 5.30
C TRP A 414 -26.12 -1.02 5.76
N GLY A 415 -26.45 -1.70 6.83
CA GLY A 415 -25.71 -2.80 7.40
C GLY A 415 -26.65 -3.84 8.01
N ILE A 416 -26.06 -4.90 8.54
CA ILE A 416 -26.80 -5.97 9.22
C ILE A 416 -26.23 -6.20 10.63
N THR A 417 -27.08 -6.67 11.54
CA THR A 417 -26.67 -7.35 12.76
C THR A 417 -26.93 -8.85 12.57
N GLY A 418 -25.99 -9.71 12.96
CA GLY A 418 -26.10 -11.15 12.78
C GLY A 418 -25.25 -11.70 11.65
N GLY A 419 -25.55 -12.91 11.20
CA GLY A 419 -24.75 -13.62 10.19
C GLY A 419 -24.95 -13.03 8.78
N PRO A 420 -23.90 -13.01 7.93
CA PRO A 420 -24.01 -12.49 6.56
C PRO A 420 -25.04 -13.24 5.69
N THR A 421 -25.22 -14.53 5.92
CA THR A 421 -26.16 -15.39 5.20
C THR A 421 -27.60 -15.02 5.54
N GLU A 422 -27.90 -14.92 6.84
CA GLU A 422 -29.22 -14.50 7.33
C GLU A 422 -29.50 -13.05 6.94
N GLY A 423 -28.50 -12.17 7.02
CA GLY A 423 -28.60 -10.78 6.57
C GLY A 423 -28.97 -10.65 5.10
N ALA A 424 -28.40 -11.48 4.22
CA ALA A 424 -28.74 -11.51 2.80
C ALA A 424 -30.23 -11.88 2.56
N LEU A 425 -30.74 -12.83 3.34
CA LEU A 425 -32.17 -13.23 3.28
C LEU A 425 -33.07 -12.12 3.81
N LYS A 426 -32.63 -11.38 4.84
CA LYS A 426 -33.36 -10.22 5.37
C LYS A 426 -33.47 -9.09 4.36
N VAL A 427 -32.36 -8.80 3.67
CA VAL A 427 -32.33 -7.83 2.57
C VAL A 427 -33.24 -8.28 1.42
N LEU A 428 -33.23 -9.57 1.07
CA LEU A 428 -34.11 -10.12 0.04
C LEU A 428 -35.60 -9.89 0.38
N ALA A 429 -35.99 -10.20 1.61
CA ALA A 429 -37.37 -10.00 2.07
C ALA A 429 -37.76 -8.51 2.06
N ALA A 430 -36.86 -7.62 2.46
CA ALA A 430 -37.06 -6.18 2.42
C ALA A 430 -37.29 -5.64 0.99
N LYS A 431 -36.50 -6.15 -0.01
CA LYS A 431 -36.72 -5.81 -1.43
C LYS A 431 -38.06 -6.25 -1.99
N ALA A 432 -38.64 -7.25 -1.40
CA ALA A 432 -39.94 -7.79 -1.84
C ALA A 432 -41.17 -6.89 -1.51
N HIS A 433 -40.97 -5.91 -0.61
CA HIS A 433 -42.04 -4.99 -0.15
C HIS A 433 -43.36 -5.72 0.20
N LEU A 434 -43.25 -6.84 0.94
CA LEU A 434 -44.36 -7.65 1.33
C LEU A 434 -45.36 -6.86 2.19
N GLU A 435 -46.66 -7.11 2.02
CA GLU A 435 -47.64 -6.52 2.90
C GLU A 435 -47.45 -6.98 4.35
N PRO A 436 -47.49 -6.06 5.32
CA PRO A 436 -47.36 -6.42 6.73
C PRO A 436 -48.50 -7.35 7.18
N VAL A 437 -48.16 -8.45 7.83
CA VAL A 437 -49.09 -9.36 8.48
C VAL A 437 -48.78 -9.43 9.95
N MET A 438 -49.78 -9.52 10.81
CA MET A 438 -49.58 -9.70 12.24
C MET A 438 -48.92 -11.05 12.48
N THR A 439 -47.77 -11.03 13.12
CA THR A 439 -46.97 -12.22 13.43
C THR A 439 -46.58 -12.22 14.91
N THR A 440 -46.70 -13.38 15.55
CA THR A 440 -46.23 -13.56 16.95
C THR A 440 -45.33 -14.78 17.00
N LEU A 441 -44.11 -14.59 17.48
CA LEU A 441 -43.19 -15.69 17.69
C LEU A 441 -43.60 -16.48 18.95
N ILE A 442 -43.82 -17.77 18.77
CA ILE A 442 -44.22 -18.70 19.86
C ILE A 442 -42.99 -19.41 20.40
N ASN A 443 -42.19 -19.99 19.51
CA ASN A 443 -41.00 -20.75 19.87
C ASN A 443 -39.93 -20.70 18.78
N LYS A 444 -38.70 -21.12 19.10
CA LYS A 444 -37.56 -21.06 18.19
C LYS A 444 -36.50 -22.10 18.54
N ILE A 445 -35.93 -22.72 17.52
CA ILE A 445 -34.67 -23.46 17.54
C ILE A 445 -33.63 -22.58 16.82
N PRO A 446 -32.62 -22.03 17.54
CA PRO A 446 -31.59 -21.22 16.93
C PRO A 446 -30.72 -22.05 15.97
N PHE A 447 -29.98 -21.38 15.07
CA PHE A 447 -29.08 -22.05 14.15
C PHE A 447 -28.00 -22.83 14.93
N ASP A 448 -27.83 -24.09 14.58
CA ASP A 448 -26.77 -24.95 15.09
C ASP A 448 -25.98 -25.55 13.91
N SER A 449 -24.65 -25.46 13.96
CA SER A 449 -23.75 -25.97 12.93
C SER A 449 -23.80 -27.50 12.77
N GLN A 450 -24.18 -28.22 13.81
CA GLN A 450 -24.36 -29.67 13.79
C GLN A 450 -25.61 -30.06 12.98
N TYR A 451 -26.70 -29.34 13.19
CA TYR A 451 -27.97 -29.57 12.49
C TYR A 451 -28.06 -28.79 11.15
N LYS A 452 -27.28 -27.72 10.96
CA LYS A 452 -27.20 -26.85 9.77
C LYS A 452 -28.53 -26.21 9.37
N TYR A 453 -29.45 -26.00 10.32
CA TYR A 453 -30.69 -25.27 10.13
C TYR A 453 -31.07 -24.47 11.38
N MET A 454 -31.98 -23.55 11.18
CA MET A 454 -32.75 -22.92 12.24
C MET A 454 -34.25 -23.11 11.97
N SER A 455 -35.07 -23.08 13.01
CA SER A 455 -36.52 -23.16 12.87
C SER A 455 -37.23 -22.21 13.83
N THR A 456 -38.34 -21.68 13.41
CA THR A 456 -39.18 -20.77 14.21
C THR A 456 -40.62 -21.20 14.13
N HIS A 457 -41.35 -21.11 15.23
CA HIS A 457 -42.79 -21.32 15.31
C HIS A 457 -43.48 -19.97 15.47
N TYR A 458 -44.27 -19.60 14.48
CA TYR A 458 -44.97 -18.33 14.39
C TYR A 458 -46.48 -18.54 14.27
N GLN A 459 -47.23 -17.66 14.93
CA GLN A 459 -48.60 -17.37 14.57
C GLN A 459 -48.60 -16.27 13.52
N ILE A 460 -49.15 -16.56 12.32
CA ILE A 460 -49.26 -15.65 11.18
C ILE A 460 -50.72 -15.41 10.91
N GLY A 461 -51.24 -14.27 11.30
CA GLY A 461 -52.68 -14.01 11.28
C GLY A 461 -53.41 -14.94 12.26
N HIS A 462 -54.24 -15.86 11.74
CA HIS A 462 -55.01 -16.84 12.54
C HIS A 462 -54.44 -18.26 12.49
N GLU A 463 -53.37 -18.51 11.73
CA GLU A 463 -52.78 -19.81 11.52
C GLU A 463 -51.41 -19.90 12.17
N GLU A 464 -51.07 -21.08 12.68
CA GLU A 464 -49.76 -21.34 13.22
C GLU A 464 -48.90 -22.11 12.21
N HIS A 465 -47.65 -21.69 12.07
CA HIS A 465 -46.72 -22.27 11.12
C HIS A 465 -45.35 -22.48 11.79
N ILE A 466 -44.74 -23.64 11.52
CA ILE A 466 -43.35 -23.90 11.79
C ILE A 466 -42.58 -23.63 10.50
N LEU A 467 -41.62 -22.69 10.57
CA LEU A 467 -40.76 -22.27 9.47
C LEU A 467 -39.36 -22.80 9.69
N ILE A 468 -38.68 -23.21 8.64
CA ILE A 468 -37.32 -23.70 8.72
C ILE A 468 -36.50 -23.15 7.57
N THR A 469 -35.25 -22.73 7.89
CA THR A 469 -34.23 -22.32 6.90
C THR A 469 -32.92 -23.02 7.20
N GLY A 470 -32.19 -23.47 6.17
CA GLY A 470 -30.94 -24.18 6.38
C GLY A 470 -30.25 -24.69 5.12
N ALA A 471 -29.28 -25.55 5.31
CA ALA A 471 -28.56 -26.17 4.21
C ALA A 471 -29.48 -27.05 3.36
N PRO A 472 -29.45 -26.91 2.02
CA PRO A 472 -30.37 -27.65 1.15
C PRO A 472 -30.32 -29.16 1.32
N ASP A 473 -29.14 -29.73 1.49
CA ASP A 473 -28.94 -31.17 1.70
C ASP A 473 -29.70 -31.69 2.91
N VAL A 474 -29.76 -30.91 3.99
CA VAL A 474 -30.47 -31.27 5.22
C VAL A 474 -31.98 -31.07 5.06
N ILE A 475 -32.40 -29.95 4.51
CA ILE A 475 -33.85 -29.65 4.33
C ILE A 475 -34.50 -30.64 3.34
N PHE A 476 -33.79 -31.05 2.28
CA PHE A 476 -34.23 -32.09 1.36
C PHE A 476 -34.52 -33.44 2.04
N ALA A 477 -33.72 -33.79 3.04
CA ALA A 477 -33.92 -35.04 3.78
C ALA A 477 -35.17 -35.00 4.68
N LEU A 478 -35.59 -33.81 5.11
CA LEU A 478 -36.73 -33.59 5.99
C LEU A 478 -38.06 -33.45 5.21
N CYS A 479 -38.01 -33.08 3.92
CA CYS A 479 -39.19 -32.79 3.10
C CYS A 479 -39.61 -33.99 2.23
N LYS A 480 -40.92 -34.30 2.22
CA LYS A 480 -41.53 -35.27 1.32
C LYS A 480 -42.40 -34.64 0.26
N GLN A 481 -42.73 -33.39 0.45
CA GLN A 481 -43.58 -32.58 -0.43
C GLN A 481 -42.91 -31.25 -0.74
N GLN A 482 -43.27 -30.66 -1.85
CA GLN A 482 -42.92 -29.31 -2.26
C GLN A 482 -44.19 -28.49 -2.52
N GLN A 483 -44.10 -27.20 -2.32
CA GLN A 483 -45.18 -26.26 -2.63
C GLN A 483 -45.04 -25.84 -4.08
N ALA A 484 -46.07 -26.14 -4.87
CA ALA A 484 -46.22 -25.67 -6.24
C ALA A 484 -47.43 -24.74 -6.36
N ARG A 485 -47.62 -24.14 -7.52
CA ARG A 485 -48.71 -23.18 -7.80
C ARG A 485 -50.12 -23.72 -7.51
N ASN A 486 -50.29 -25.02 -7.66
CA ASN A 486 -51.57 -25.69 -7.47
C ASN A 486 -51.73 -26.36 -6.11
N GLY A 487 -50.83 -26.12 -5.17
CA GLY A 487 -50.81 -26.72 -3.85
C GLY A 487 -49.58 -27.63 -3.63
N ALA A 488 -49.58 -28.34 -2.49
CA ALA A 488 -48.47 -29.24 -2.16
C ALA A 488 -48.48 -30.49 -3.04
N GLU A 489 -47.32 -30.84 -3.62
CA GLU A 489 -47.11 -32.00 -4.44
C GLU A 489 -45.92 -32.85 -3.97
N ALA A 490 -45.66 -33.99 -4.59
CA ALA A 490 -44.51 -34.83 -4.22
C ALA A 490 -43.22 -34.11 -4.48
N PHE A 491 -42.22 -34.26 -3.58
CA PHE A 491 -40.92 -33.60 -3.69
C PHE A 491 -40.13 -34.14 -4.90
N ASP A 492 -39.85 -33.28 -5.89
CA ASP A 492 -39.01 -33.62 -7.05
C ASP A 492 -37.53 -33.38 -6.76
N ARG A 493 -36.88 -34.38 -6.18
CA ARG A 493 -35.49 -34.31 -5.81
C ARG A 493 -34.55 -34.07 -7.00
N ALA A 494 -34.86 -34.66 -8.18
CA ALA A 494 -34.02 -34.55 -9.37
C ALA A 494 -34.01 -33.12 -9.94
N TYR A 495 -35.12 -32.45 -9.92
CA TYR A 495 -35.24 -31.03 -10.30
C TYR A 495 -34.36 -30.16 -9.40
N TRP A 496 -34.48 -30.31 -8.07
CA TRP A 496 -33.76 -29.48 -7.13
C TRP A 496 -32.25 -29.72 -7.16
N GLU A 497 -31.81 -30.98 -7.28
CA GLU A 497 -30.39 -31.32 -7.44
C GLU A 497 -29.81 -30.72 -8.73
N THR A 498 -30.57 -30.70 -9.84
CA THR A 498 -30.14 -30.10 -11.11
C THR A 498 -29.98 -28.59 -11.00
N GLU A 499 -30.97 -27.91 -10.40
CA GLU A 499 -30.90 -26.46 -10.20
C GLU A 499 -29.81 -26.09 -9.19
N MET A 500 -29.65 -26.86 -8.13
CA MET A 500 -28.51 -26.66 -7.21
C MET A 500 -27.17 -26.74 -7.93
N GLU A 501 -26.95 -27.77 -8.76
CA GLU A 501 -25.71 -27.86 -9.54
C GLU A 501 -25.51 -26.67 -10.49
N ARG A 502 -26.59 -26.22 -11.14
CA ARG A 502 -26.57 -25.08 -12.05
C ARG A 502 -26.02 -23.82 -11.37
N TYR A 503 -26.53 -23.49 -10.16
CA TYR A 503 -26.12 -22.32 -9.41
C TYR A 503 -24.81 -22.51 -8.64
N ALA A 504 -24.52 -23.77 -8.18
CA ALA A 504 -23.25 -24.11 -7.57
C ALA A 504 -22.06 -23.93 -8.55
N ARG A 505 -22.26 -24.28 -9.82
CA ARG A 505 -21.26 -24.04 -10.88
C ARG A 505 -20.97 -22.55 -11.11
N GLN A 506 -21.90 -21.68 -10.77
CA GLN A 506 -21.73 -20.22 -10.80
C GLN A 506 -21.07 -19.69 -9.50
N GLY A 507 -20.72 -20.57 -8.58
CA GLY A 507 -20.08 -20.20 -7.31
C GLY A 507 -21.03 -19.63 -6.25
N LEU A 508 -22.35 -19.81 -6.43
CA LEU A 508 -23.34 -19.31 -5.48
C LEU A 508 -23.51 -20.27 -4.30
N ARG A 509 -23.60 -19.69 -3.11
CA ARG A 509 -23.98 -20.41 -1.90
C ARG A 509 -25.50 -20.47 -1.81
N MET A 510 -26.04 -21.60 -1.33
CA MET A 510 -27.49 -21.81 -1.32
C MET A 510 -28.04 -22.02 0.08
N VAL A 511 -29.23 -21.49 0.32
CA VAL A 511 -30.03 -21.68 1.55
C VAL A 511 -31.44 -22.08 1.15
N ALA A 512 -31.90 -23.19 1.69
CA ALA A 512 -33.23 -23.71 1.46
C ALA A 512 -34.22 -23.24 2.53
N ALA A 513 -35.51 -23.20 2.19
CA ALA A 513 -36.59 -22.92 3.12
C ALA A 513 -37.77 -23.90 2.92
N ALA A 514 -38.38 -24.25 4.03
CA ALA A 514 -39.58 -25.08 4.10
C ALA A 514 -40.50 -24.63 5.24
N PHE A 515 -41.72 -25.07 5.20
CA PHE A 515 -42.67 -24.80 6.27
C PHE A 515 -43.59 -25.99 6.53
N LYS A 516 -44.27 -25.99 7.65
CA LYS A 516 -45.42 -26.85 7.91
C LYS A 516 -46.48 -26.10 8.72
N PRO A 517 -47.79 -26.41 8.53
CA PRO A 517 -48.81 -25.97 9.48
C PRO A 517 -48.58 -26.59 10.85
N ALA A 518 -48.75 -25.83 11.93
CA ALA A 518 -48.64 -26.31 13.30
C ALA A 518 -50.06 -26.58 13.87
N ASN A 519 -50.18 -27.62 14.69
CA ASN A 519 -51.46 -28.02 15.26
C ASN A 519 -51.43 -27.93 16.80
N GLY A 520 -51.12 -26.73 17.35
CA GLY A 520 -51.12 -26.49 18.82
C GLY A 520 -49.94 -27.07 19.59
N GLU A 521 -48.78 -27.24 18.96
CA GLU A 521 -47.53 -27.68 19.60
C GLU A 521 -47.04 -26.61 20.57
N GLN A 522 -46.97 -26.95 21.88
CA GLN A 522 -46.53 -25.99 22.91
C GLN A 522 -45.02 -25.77 22.97
N ALA A 523 -44.23 -26.71 22.46
CA ALA A 523 -42.75 -26.64 22.43
C ALA A 523 -42.29 -27.15 21.08
N LEU A 524 -41.37 -26.41 20.44
CA LEU A 524 -40.71 -26.79 19.19
C LEU A 524 -39.46 -27.60 19.48
N THR A 525 -39.37 -28.86 19.03
CA THR A 525 -38.26 -29.76 19.16
C THR A 525 -37.70 -30.20 17.80
N HIS A 526 -36.49 -30.77 17.76
CA HIS A 526 -35.92 -31.34 16.52
C HIS A 526 -36.75 -32.48 15.96
N ASP A 527 -37.45 -33.23 16.80
CA ASP A 527 -38.29 -34.36 16.38
C ASP A 527 -39.54 -33.90 15.64
N ASP A 528 -40.06 -32.72 15.96
CA ASP A 528 -41.22 -32.12 15.28
C ASP A 528 -40.92 -31.76 13.81
N LEU A 529 -39.67 -31.62 13.47
CA LEU A 529 -39.20 -31.27 12.10
C LEU A 529 -39.02 -32.49 11.20
N ASN A 530 -39.06 -33.73 11.76
CA ASN A 530 -38.83 -34.94 10.98
C ASN A 530 -40.00 -35.31 10.04
N HIS A 531 -41.20 -34.69 10.23
CA HIS A 531 -42.39 -35.02 9.45
C HIS A 531 -43.21 -33.78 9.11
N GLY A 532 -43.83 -33.83 7.88
CA GLY A 532 -44.82 -32.87 7.48
C GLY A 532 -44.30 -31.54 6.91
N LEU A 533 -42.98 -31.40 6.74
CA LEU A 533 -42.40 -30.22 6.11
C LEU A 533 -42.67 -30.21 4.59
N ILE A 534 -43.06 -29.04 4.08
CA ILE A 534 -43.32 -28.75 2.69
C ILE A 534 -42.22 -27.81 2.19
N PHE A 535 -41.48 -28.24 1.21
CA PHE A 535 -40.39 -27.47 0.65
C PHE A 535 -40.88 -26.26 -0.16
N LEU A 536 -40.30 -25.07 0.05
CA LEU A 536 -40.71 -23.84 -0.63
C LEU A 536 -39.76 -23.44 -1.75
N GLY A 537 -38.44 -23.51 -1.50
CA GLY A 537 -37.48 -23.05 -2.46
C GLY A 537 -36.07 -22.84 -1.90
N ILE A 538 -35.22 -22.32 -2.76
CA ILE A 538 -33.78 -22.06 -2.47
C ILE A 538 -33.46 -20.62 -2.85
N ALA A 539 -32.73 -19.90 -1.99
CA ALA A 539 -32.00 -18.68 -2.36
C ALA A 539 -30.55 -19.02 -2.72
N ALA A 540 -30.11 -18.54 -3.86
CA ALA A 540 -28.72 -18.61 -4.29
C ALA A 540 -28.06 -17.24 -4.13
N MET A 541 -26.97 -17.17 -3.37
CA MET A 541 -26.32 -15.94 -2.93
C MET A 541 -24.80 -15.98 -3.10
N MET A 542 -24.20 -14.80 -3.21
CA MET A 542 -22.76 -14.64 -3.28
C MET A 542 -22.32 -13.29 -2.68
N ASP A 543 -21.05 -13.19 -2.38
CA ASP A 543 -20.37 -11.92 -2.12
C ASP A 543 -19.93 -11.33 -3.48
N PRO A 544 -20.61 -10.28 -3.99
CA PRO A 544 -20.37 -9.80 -5.35
C PRO A 544 -19.06 -9.05 -5.49
N PRO A 545 -18.44 -9.09 -6.69
CA PRO A 545 -17.29 -8.26 -6.97
C PRO A 545 -17.63 -6.76 -6.91
N ARG A 546 -16.67 -5.95 -6.46
CA ARG A 546 -16.78 -4.49 -6.47
C ARG A 546 -16.71 -3.98 -7.90
N PRO A 547 -17.63 -3.12 -8.37
CA PRO A 547 -17.57 -2.55 -9.71
C PRO A 547 -16.23 -1.84 -9.99
N GLU A 548 -15.72 -1.08 -9.01
CA GLU A 548 -14.46 -0.35 -9.11
C GLU A 548 -13.25 -1.30 -9.20
N ALA A 549 -13.33 -2.50 -8.64
CA ALA A 549 -12.27 -3.51 -8.74
C ALA A 549 -12.19 -4.08 -10.16
N ILE A 550 -13.33 -4.25 -10.85
CA ILE A 550 -13.37 -4.70 -12.26
C ILE A 550 -12.62 -3.70 -13.15
N ASP A 551 -12.94 -2.42 -13.04
CA ASP A 551 -12.28 -1.35 -13.81
C ASP A 551 -10.78 -1.28 -13.49
N ALA A 552 -10.43 -1.42 -12.22
CA ALA A 552 -9.04 -1.36 -11.77
C ALA A 552 -8.22 -2.57 -12.25
N ILE A 553 -8.77 -3.78 -12.23
CA ILE A 553 -8.13 -4.98 -12.75
C ILE A 553 -7.87 -4.80 -14.25
N HIS A 554 -8.85 -4.34 -15.01
CA HIS A 554 -8.69 -4.04 -16.42
C HIS A 554 -7.58 -2.99 -16.66
N ALA A 555 -7.54 -1.92 -15.87
CA ALA A 555 -6.49 -0.91 -15.95
C ALA A 555 -5.10 -1.47 -15.61
N CYS A 556 -4.99 -2.36 -14.62
CA CYS A 556 -3.74 -3.05 -14.28
C CYS A 556 -3.28 -3.94 -15.43
N GLN A 557 -4.17 -4.74 -16.01
CA GLN A 557 -3.88 -5.62 -17.15
C GLN A 557 -3.43 -4.82 -18.38
N GLN A 558 -4.10 -3.70 -18.70
CA GLN A 558 -3.65 -2.78 -19.77
C GLN A 558 -2.27 -2.20 -19.50
N ALA A 559 -1.92 -2.01 -18.22
CA ALA A 559 -0.61 -1.56 -17.79
C ALA A 559 0.44 -2.69 -17.75
N GLY A 560 0.08 -3.91 -18.18
CA GLY A 560 0.95 -5.09 -18.16
C GLY A 560 1.16 -5.70 -16.79
N ILE A 561 0.31 -5.38 -15.81
CA ILE A 561 0.36 -5.92 -14.44
C ILE A 561 -0.61 -7.07 -14.34
N ARG A 562 -0.14 -8.24 -13.96
CA ARG A 562 -0.98 -9.41 -13.72
C ARG A 562 -1.64 -9.30 -12.34
N VAL A 563 -2.93 -9.61 -12.29
CA VAL A 563 -3.67 -9.69 -11.04
C VAL A 563 -3.96 -11.15 -10.73
N LYS A 564 -3.56 -11.59 -9.54
CA LYS A 564 -3.78 -12.94 -9.04
C LYS A 564 -4.67 -12.89 -7.81
N MET A 565 -5.67 -13.76 -7.78
CA MET A 565 -6.56 -13.91 -6.64
C MET A 565 -6.12 -15.11 -5.79
N ILE A 566 -5.94 -14.87 -4.50
CA ILE A 566 -5.54 -15.90 -3.53
C ILE A 566 -6.59 -15.91 -2.42
N THR A 567 -7.33 -17.02 -2.25
CA THR A 567 -8.47 -17.08 -1.34
C THR A 567 -8.58 -18.41 -0.60
N GLY A 568 -9.21 -18.39 0.58
CA GLY A 568 -9.63 -19.59 1.31
C GLY A 568 -10.87 -20.28 0.73
N ASP A 569 -11.59 -19.66 -0.21
CA ASP A 569 -12.82 -20.14 -0.80
C ASP A 569 -12.67 -21.41 -1.63
N HIS A 570 -13.81 -22.04 -1.91
CA HIS A 570 -13.89 -23.19 -2.82
C HIS A 570 -13.43 -22.80 -4.25
N PRO A 571 -12.71 -23.67 -4.97
CA PRO A 571 -12.17 -23.36 -6.31
C PRO A 571 -13.22 -22.85 -7.29
N GLN A 572 -14.41 -23.44 -7.29
CA GLN A 572 -15.49 -23.06 -8.21
C GLN A 572 -15.97 -21.63 -7.97
N THR A 573 -16.13 -21.25 -6.70
CA THR A 573 -16.49 -19.86 -6.30
C THR A 573 -15.40 -18.89 -6.71
N ALA A 574 -14.14 -19.25 -6.47
CA ALA A 574 -12.99 -18.42 -6.83
C ALA A 574 -12.90 -18.20 -8.35
N MET A 575 -13.11 -19.25 -9.15
CA MET A 575 -13.11 -19.16 -10.61
C MET A 575 -14.26 -18.28 -11.12
N SER A 576 -15.46 -18.46 -10.60
CA SER A 576 -16.64 -17.67 -11.00
C SER A 576 -16.43 -16.18 -10.71
N ILE A 577 -15.95 -15.83 -9.52
CA ILE A 577 -15.65 -14.44 -9.14
C ILE A 577 -14.49 -13.89 -9.98
N GLY A 578 -13.45 -14.71 -10.24
CA GLY A 578 -12.35 -14.34 -11.13
C GLY A 578 -12.79 -13.99 -12.54
N GLN A 579 -13.75 -14.75 -13.09
CA GLN A 579 -14.37 -14.47 -14.40
C GLN A 579 -15.17 -13.16 -14.37
N MET A 580 -15.98 -12.93 -13.35
CA MET A 580 -16.73 -11.69 -13.19
C MET A 580 -15.83 -10.45 -13.04
N LEU A 581 -14.67 -10.60 -12.39
CA LEU A 581 -13.65 -9.57 -12.25
C LEU A 581 -12.79 -9.36 -13.51
N GLY A 582 -12.90 -10.26 -14.50
CA GLY A 582 -12.07 -10.22 -15.71
C GLY A 582 -10.60 -10.60 -15.47
N ILE A 583 -10.31 -11.40 -14.44
CA ILE A 583 -8.95 -11.90 -14.18
C ILE A 583 -8.55 -12.86 -15.31
N THR A 584 -7.33 -12.67 -15.82
CA THR A 584 -6.76 -13.54 -16.85
C THR A 584 -6.61 -14.97 -16.30
N ASN A 585 -6.79 -16.01 -17.16
CA ASN A 585 -6.70 -17.43 -16.77
C ASN A 585 -7.59 -17.81 -15.57
N SER A 586 -8.79 -17.25 -15.48
CA SER A 586 -9.76 -17.54 -14.41
C SER A 586 -10.51 -18.86 -14.59
N GLU A 587 -10.27 -19.60 -15.67
CA GLU A 587 -10.89 -20.89 -15.96
C GLU A 587 -10.31 -22.07 -15.17
N GLN A 588 -9.15 -21.85 -14.53
CA GLN A 588 -8.45 -22.88 -13.76
C GLN A 588 -7.99 -22.29 -12.42
N ALA A 589 -8.22 -23.05 -11.35
CA ALA A 589 -7.74 -22.70 -10.00
C ALA A 589 -6.81 -23.80 -9.48
N VAL A 590 -5.71 -23.38 -8.84
CA VAL A 590 -4.81 -24.26 -8.10
C VAL A 590 -5.24 -24.27 -6.63
N THR A 591 -5.40 -25.47 -6.06
CA THR A 591 -5.82 -25.59 -4.65
C THR A 591 -4.63 -25.62 -3.70
N GLY A 592 -4.85 -25.24 -2.43
CA GLY A 592 -3.83 -25.35 -1.37
C GLY A 592 -3.25 -26.76 -1.27
N TYR A 593 -4.10 -27.80 -1.38
CA TYR A 593 -3.65 -29.19 -1.39
C TYR A 593 -2.69 -29.52 -2.56
N GLN A 594 -2.89 -28.93 -3.73
CA GLN A 594 -1.97 -29.08 -4.84
C GLN A 594 -0.65 -28.32 -4.58
N LEU A 595 -0.74 -27.12 -4.00
CA LEU A 595 0.43 -26.31 -3.66
C LEU A 595 1.33 -26.99 -2.61
N GLU A 596 0.75 -27.72 -1.65
CA GLU A 596 1.52 -28.49 -0.65
C GLU A 596 2.38 -29.59 -1.25
N LYS A 597 1.91 -30.19 -2.37
CA LYS A 597 2.58 -31.29 -3.05
C LYS A 597 3.65 -30.84 -4.02
N MET A 598 3.64 -29.57 -4.44
CA MET A 598 4.59 -29.01 -5.38
C MET A 598 5.94 -28.73 -4.71
N ASP A 599 7.01 -29.09 -5.38
CA ASP A 599 8.34 -28.59 -5.03
C ASP A 599 8.47 -27.10 -5.40
N ASP A 600 9.59 -26.48 -5.02
CA ASP A 600 9.78 -25.02 -5.22
C ASP A 600 9.86 -24.66 -6.72
N ALA A 601 10.34 -25.54 -7.58
CA ALA A 601 10.40 -25.28 -9.03
C ALA A 601 9.01 -25.40 -9.68
N GLU A 602 8.25 -26.44 -9.35
CA GLU A 602 6.88 -26.63 -9.79
C GLU A 602 5.97 -25.50 -9.29
N LEU A 603 6.14 -25.08 -8.02
CA LEU A 603 5.43 -23.96 -7.43
C LEU A 603 5.72 -22.64 -8.18
N ALA A 604 6.98 -22.40 -8.53
CA ALA A 604 7.38 -21.20 -9.24
C ALA A 604 6.77 -21.15 -10.66
N ASP A 605 6.70 -22.27 -11.35
CA ASP A 605 6.06 -22.35 -12.66
C ASP A 605 4.52 -22.21 -12.54
N ALA A 606 3.92 -22.84 -11.55
CA ALA A 606 2.48 -22.70 -11.26
C ALA A 606 2.12 -21.26 -10.87
N ALA A 607 2.94 -20.61 -10.05
CA ALA A 607 2.74 -19.23 -9.62
C ALA A 607 2.76 -18.25 -10.81
N VAL A 608 3.58 -18.51 -11.83
CA VAL A 608 3.57 -17.72 -13.08
C VAL A 608 2.39 -18.08 -13.97
N LYS A 609 2.04 -19.35 -14.09
CA LYS A 609 1.04 -19.83 -15.06
C LYS A 609 -0.40 -19.49 -14.67
N TYR A 610 -0.77 -19.71 -13.40
CA TYR A 610 -2.15 -19.58 -12.92
C TYR A 610 -2.39 -18.24 -12.21
N ASP A 611 -3.64 -17.76 -12.25
CA ASP A 611 -4.03 -16.49 -11.64
C ASP A 611 -5.08 -16.64 -10.54
N ILE A 612 -5.60 -17.86 -10.32
CA ILE A 612 -6.56 -18.17 -9.23
C ILE A 612 -5.97 -19.26 -8.34
N PHE A 613 -5.87 -18.96 -7.04
CA PHE A 613 -5.42 -19.89 -6.00
C PHE A 613 -6.50 -19.99 -4.92
N ALA A 614 -7.02 -21.21 -4.70
CA ALA A 614 -8.19 -21.47 -3.87
C ALA A 614 -7.84 -22.37 -2.67
N ARG A 615 -8.59 -22.28 -1.57
CA ARG A 615 -8.33 -23.03 -0.31
C ARG A 615 -6.88 -22.90 0.16
N THR A 616 -6.34 -21.69 0.09
CA THR A 616 -4.97 -21.41 0.47
C THR A 616 -4.85 -21.12 1.96
N SER A 617 -3.76 -21.62 2.57
CA SER A 617 -3.33 -21.26 3.92
C SER A 617 -2.41 -20.00 3.89
N PRO A 618 -2.14 -19.39 5.05
CA PRO A 618 -1.17 -18.29 5.16
C PRO A 618 0.23 -18.65 4.65
N GLU A 619 0.66 -19.88 4.88
CA GLU A 619 1.95 -20.39 4.41
C GLU A 619 1.99 -20.47 2.88
N HIS A 620 0.89 -20.88 2.24
CA HIS A 620 0.79 -20.89 0.80
C HIS A 620 0.92 -19.49 0.22
N LYS A 621 0.31 -18.47 0.86
CA LYS A 621 0.45 -17.07 0.43
C LYS A 621 1.91 -16.61 0.45
N LEU A 622 2.65 -16.93 1.51
CA LEU A 622 4.07 -16.62 1.63
C LEU A 622 4.92 -17.34 0.57
N ARG A 623 4.69 -18.64 0.35
CA ARG A 623 5.40 -19.45 -0.65
C ARG A 623 5.16 -18.93 -2.07
N LEU A 624 3.92 -18.56 -2.40
CA LEU A 624 3.57 -17.98 -3.72
C LEU A 624 4.29 -16.65 -3.97
N VAL A 625 4.35 -15.76 -2.97
CA VAL A 625 5.07 -14.49 -3.08
C VAL A 625 6.55 -14.74 -3.36
N LYS A 626 7.21 -15.63 -2.59
CA LYS A 626 8.62 -15.99 -2.82
C LYS A 626 8.85 -16.57 -4.20
N ALA A 627 8.00 -17.51 -4.62
CA ALA A 627 8.09 -18.17 -5.92
C ALA A 627 8.01 -17.17 -7.09
N LEU A 628 7.15 -16.16 -6.99
CA LEU A 628 7.05 -15.08 -7.97
C LEU A 628 8.31 -14.18 -7.96
N GLN A 629 8.83 -13.84 -6.77
CA GLN A 629 10.07 -13.07 -6.63
C GLN A 629 11.27 -13.81 -7.21
N ASP A 630 11.37 -15.12 -7.01
CA ASP A 630 12.45 -15.96 -7.56
C ASP A 630 12.42 -16.01 -9.11
N LYS A 631 11.24 -15.82 -9.73
CA LYS A 631 11.08 -15.63 -11.18
C LYS A 631 11.38 -14.20 -11.65
N GLY A 632 11.78 -13.32 -10.74
CA GLY A 632 12.13 -11.93 -11.05
C GLY A 632 10.92 -10.99 -11.15
N GLU A 633 9.75 -11.41 -10.69
CA GLU A 633 8.57 -10.55 -10.61
C GLU A 633 8.68 -9.57 -9.43
N ILE A 634 8.12 -8.36 -9.59
CA ILE A 634 7.97 -7.40 -8.52
C ILE A 634 6.54 -7.52 -7.99
N VAL A 635 6.42 -8.07 -6.80
CA VAL A 635 5.16 -8.55 -6.25
C VAL A 635 4.55 -7.55 -5.28
N GLY A 636 3.32 -7.12 -5.57
CA GLY A 636 2.42 -6.51 -4.60
C GLY A 636 1.56 -7.58 -3.94
N MET A 637 1.39 -7.54 -2.63
CA MET A 637 0.51 -8.44 -1.89
C MET A 637 -0.47 -7.65 -1.05
N THR A 638 -1.77 -7.91 -1.18
CA THR A 638 -2.79 -7.31 -0.32
C THR A 638 -3.23 -8.29 0.77
N GLY A 639 -3.64 -7.75 1.91
CA GLY A 639 -4.22 -8.54 2.99
C GLY A 639 -4.80 -7.66 4.10
N ASP A 640 -5.68 -8.22 4.90
CA ASP A 640 -6.34 -7.57 6.04
C ASP A 640 -6.13 -8.34 7.36
N GLY A 641 -5.91 -9.65 7.29
CA GLY A 641 -5.71 -10.52 8.45
C GLY A 641 -4.25 -10.64 8.91
N VAL A 642 -4.05 -11.01 10.17
CA VAL A 642 -2.71 -11.29 10.74
C VAL A 642 -2.00 -12.38 9.95
N ASN A 643 -2.76 -13.33 9.42
CA ASN A 643 -2.28 -14.43 8.60
C ASN A 643 -1.62 -13.99 7.30
N ASP A 644 -1.95 -12.79 6.82
CA ASP A 644 -1.35 -12.21 5.62
C ASP A 644 -0.04 -11.47 5.91
N ALA A 645 0.20 -11.11 7.16
CA ALA A 645 1.32 -10.27 7.54
C ALA A 645 2.71 -10.82 7.12
N PRO A 646 2.99 -12.13 7.20
CA PRO A 646 4.24 -12.68 6.68
C PRO A 646 4.38 -12.51 5.16
N ALA A 647 3.32 -12.75 4.40
CA ALA A 647 3.32 -12.59 2.94
C ALA A 647 3.42 -11.11 2.53
N LEU A 648 2.71 -10.20 3.23
CA LEU A 648 2.83 -8.75 3.06
C LEU A 648 4.24 -8.25 3.31
N ARG A 649 4.89 -8.76 4.37
CA ARG A 649 6.26 -8.36 4.72
C ARG A 649 7.28 -8.88 3.71
N GLN A 650 7.06 -10.07 3.17
CA GLN A 650 7.92 -10.69 2.16
C GLN A 650 7.80 -9.99 0.80
N ALA A 651 6.60 -9.56 0.41
CA ALA A 651 6.35 -8.90 -0.87
C ALA A 651 7.22 -7.66 -1.05
N ASP A 652 7.48 -7.28 -2.31
CA ASP A 652 8.18 -6.04 -2.65
C ASP A 652 7.35 -4.82 -2.23
N VAL A 653 6.02 -4.96 -2.29
CA VAL A 653 5.06 -3.98 -1.77
C VAL A 653 3.97 -4.69 -0.99
N GLY A 654 4.06 -4.69 0.33
CA GLY A 654 2.95 -5.12 1.18
C GLY A 654 1.87 -4.03 1.26
N ILE A 655 0.61 -4.41 1.06
CA ILE A 655 -0.55 -3.51 0.98
C ILE A 655 -1.59 -3.96 2.01
N ALA A 656 -1.82 -3.16 3.04
CA ALA A 656 -2.81 -3.46 4.06
C ALA A 656 -4.12 -2.68 3.85
N MET A 657 -5.23 -3.27 4.28
CA MET A 657 -6.51 -2.57 4.40
C MET A 657 -6.48 -1.62 5.61
N GLY A 658 -7.08 -0.45 5.48
CA GLY A 658 -7.05 0.59 6.51
C GLY A 658 -8.20 0.51 7.48
N ILE A 659 -9.39 0.10 6.99
CA ILE A 659 -10.62 -0.02 7.79
C ILE A 659 -10.66 -1.41 8.43
N LYS A 660 -10.60 -2.47 7.64
CA LYS A 660 -10.68 -3.87 8.10
C LYS A 660 -9.34 -4.43 8.57
N GLY A 661 -8.23 -3.91 8.04
CA GLY A 661 -6.89 -4.42 8.33
C GLY A 661 -6.51 -4.29 9.80
N THR A 662 -5.85 -5.33 10.32
CA THR A 662 -5.34 -5.35 11.70
C THR A 662 -4.12 -4.44 11.86
N GLU A 663 -3.80 -4.05 13.08
CA GLU A 663 -2.61 -3.24 13.34
C GLU A 663 -1.32 -3.97 12.89
N VAL A 664 -1.25 -5.30 13.09
CA VAL A 664 -0.11 -6.11 12.62
C VAL A 664 0.02 -6.09 11.10
N THR A 665 -1.09 -6.24 10.40
CA THR A 665 -1.11 -6.17 8.94
C THR A 665 -0.67 -4.79 8.45
N LYS A 666 -1.20 -3.73 9.07
CA LYS A 666 -0.79 -2.35 8.78
C LYS A 666 0.69 -2.11 9.09
N GLU A 667 1.23 -2.72 10.16
CA GLU A 667 2.66 -2.62 10.50
C GLU A 667 3.56 -3.41 9.56
N ALA A 668 3.13 -4.57 9.10
CA ALA A 668 3.85 -5.38 8.13
C ALA A 668 3.90 -4.71 6.74
N ALA A 669 2.87 -3.94 6.39
CA ALA A 669 2.69 -3.35 5.08
C ALA A 669 3.60 -2.14 4.82
N ASP A 670 3.84 -1.88 3.54
CA ASP A 670 4.51 -0.69 3.03
C ASP A 670 3.53 0.40 2.61
N MET A 671 2.29 0.01 2.30
CA MET A 671 1.19 0.88 1.93
C MET A 671 -0.09 0.46 2.66
N VAL A 672 -0.90 1.44 3.06
CA VAL A 672 -2.23 1.22 3.68
C VAL A 672 -3.29 1.92 2.84
N LEU A 673 -4.36 1.20 2.49
CA LEU A 673 -5.52 1.73 1.75
C LEU A 673 -6.58 2.22 2.74
N THR A 674 -6.82 3.51 2.82
CA THR A 674 -7.79 4.07 3.80
C THR A 674 -9.25 3.84 3.42
N ASP A 675 -9.51 3.30 2.25
CA ASP A 675 -10.85 3.01 1.70
C ASP A 675 -11.06 1.52 1.41
N ASP A 676 -10.11 0.66 1.76
CA ASP A 676 -10.11 -0.77 1.48
C ASP A 676 -10.46 -1.13 0.03
N ASN A 677 -10.10 -0.26 -0.92
CA ASN A 677 -10.50 -0.38 -2.31
C ASN A 677 -9.32 -0.73 -3.22
N PHE A 678 -9.44 -1.83 -3.97
CA PHE A 678 -8.43 -2.26 -4.94
C PHE A 678 -8.13 -1.19 -6.02
N ALA A 679 -9.10 -0.36 -6.40
CA ALA A 679 -8.92 0.71 -7.38
C ALA A 679 -7.85 1.75 -6.95
N THR A 680 -7.68 1.92 -5.65
CA THR A 680 -6.64 2.78 -5.08
C THR A 680 -5.23 2.25 -5.39
N ILE A 681 -5.04 0.93 -5.53
CA ILE A 681 -3.77 0.32 -5.93
C ILE A 681 -3.40 0.75 -7.36
N ALA A 682 -4.33 0.66 -8.31
CA ALA A 682 -4.09 1.10 -9.70
C ALA A 682 -3.72 2.59 -9.76
N SER A 683 -4.37 3.41 -8.94
CA SER A 683 -4.04 4.83 -8.81
C SER A 683 -2.65 5.07 -8.21
N ALA A 684 -2.25 4.27 -7.20
CA ALA A 684 -0.92 4.33 -6.60
C ALA A 684 0.17 3.89 -7.59
N VAL A 685 -0.05 2.84 -8.37
CA VAL A 685 0.85 2.42 -9.45
C VAL A 685 1.06 3.54 -10.47
N LYS A 686 0.00 4.21 -10.90
CA LYS A 686 0.08 5.35 -11.81
C LYS A 686 0.97 6.46 -11.26
N GLU A 687 0.81 6.79 -9.98
CA GLU A 687 1.64 7.80 -9.32
C GLU A 687 3.09 7.32 -9.14
N GLY A 688 3.30 6.05 -8.81
CA GLY A 688 4.65 5.45 -8.73
C GLY A 688 5.40 5.53 -10.06
N ARG A 689 4.73 5.23 -11.17
CA ARG A 689 5.29 5.39 -12.53
C ARG A 689 5.61 6.84 -12.85
N ARG A 690 4.73 7.79 -12.49
CA ARG A 690 5.00 9.24 -12.65
C ARG A 690 6.24 9.67 -11.88
N VAL A 691 6.35 9.24 -10.64
CA VAL A 691 7.50 9.55 -9.78
C VAL A 691 8.79 9.02 -10.38
N TYR A 692 8.78 7.78 -10.86
CA TYR A 692 9.94 7.18 -11.51
C TYR A 692 10.33 7.90 -12.82
N ASP A 693 9.34 8.25 -13.66
CA ASP A 693 9.59 9.00 -14.90
C ASP A 693 10.22 10.37 -14.58
N ASN A 694 9.72 11.08 -13.57
CA ASN A 694 10.28 12.36 -13.14
C ASN A 694 11.69 12.21 -12.58
N LEU A 695 11.95 11.12 -11.83
CA LEU A 695 13.28 10.79 -11.36
C LEU A 695 14.26 10.54 -12.53
N LYS A 696 13.85 9.73 -13.51
CA LYS A 696 14.66 9.47 -14.71
C LYS A 696 14.95 10.76 -15.49
N LYS A 697 13.96 11.64 -15.65
CA LYS A 697 14.13 12.96 -16.28
C LYS A 697 15.14 13.83 -15.54
N THR A 698 15.10 13.79 -14.22
CA THR A 698 16.05 14.54 -13.37
C THR A 698 17.46 13.99 -13.46
N ILE A 699 17.66 12.69 -13.47
CA ILE A 699 18.97 12.07 -13.67
C ILE A 699 19.52 12.41 -15.06
N LEU A 700 18.68 12.34 -16.11
CA LEU A 700 19.05 12.71 -17.47
C LEU A 700 19.35 14.19 -17.62
N PHE A 701 18.87 15.04 -16.71
CA PHE A 701 19.23 16.46 -16.65
C PHE A 701 20.58 16.67 -15.94
N ILE A 702 20.78 16.08 -14.77
CA ILE A 702 21.96 16.35 -13.92
C ILE A 702 23.25 15.73 -14.52
N MET A 703 23.19 14.51 -15.06
CA MET A 703 24.39 13.81 -15.52
C MET A 703 25.12 14.51 -16.68
N PRO A 704 24.43 14.96 -17.75
CA PRO A 704 25.11 15.67 -18.85
C PRO A 704 25.69 17.01 -18.42
N THR A 705 25.02 17.71 -17.50
CA THR A 705 25.48 19.02 -17.00
C THR A 705 26.76 18.91 -16.19
N ASN A 706 26.85 17.88 -15.34
CA ASN A 706 28.08 17.60 -14.60
C ASN A 706 29.20 17.13 -15.53
N LEU A 707 28.90 16.27 -16.51
CA LEU A 707 29.88 15.87 -17.51
C LEU A 707 30.43 17.06 -18.30
N ALA A 708 29.60 18.02 -18.69
CA ALA A 708 30.02 19.23 -19.38
C ALA A 708 31.02 20.04 -18.55
N GLN A 709 30.73 20.23 -17.26
CA GLN A 709 31.63 20.93 -16.34
C GLN A 709 32.97 20.21 -16.18
N GLY A 710 32.95 18.88 -16.00
CA GLY A 710 34.17 18.05 -15.95
C GLY A 710 34.99 18.12 -17.24
N LEU A 711 34.34 18.01 -18.40
CA LEU A 711 34.98 18.10 -19.71
C LEU A 711 35.66 19.46 -19.95
N LEU A 712 35.04 20.55 -19.48
CA LEU A 712 35.65 21.87 -19.56
C LEU A 712 37.00 21.92 -18.85
N ILE A 713 37.09 21.34 -17.66
CA ILE A 713 38.33 21.31 -16.89
C ILE A 713 39.34 20.38 -17.52
N VAL A 714 38.92 19.18 -17.96
CA VAL A 714 39.80 18.21 -18.61
C VAL A 714 40.41 18.79 -19.90
N ILE A 715 39.59 19.39 -20.75
CA ILE A 715 40.07 19.96 -22.02
C ILE A 715 41.00 21.17 -21.76
N ALA A 716 40.67 22.04 -20.81
CA ALA A 716 41.51 23.18 -20.42
C ALA A 716 42.88 22.71 -19.96
N LEU A 717 42.95 21.70 -19.11
CA LEU A 717 44.25 21.12 -18.65
C LEU A 717 45.01 20.48 -19.81
N LEU A 718 44.37 19.74 -20.69
CA LEU A 718 45.01 19.11 -21.84
C LEU A 718 45.51 20.15 -22.84
N ALA A 719 44.77 21.22 -23.05
CA ALA A 719 45.10 22.33 -23.97
C ALA A 719 46.14 23.29 -23.36
N GLY A 720 46.30 23.34 -22.06
CA GLY A 720 47.17 24.31 -21.36
C GLY A 720 46.55 25.69 -21.28
N ASN A 721 45.24 25.78 -21.32
CA ASN A 721 44.47 27.04 -21.23
C ASN A 721 44.24 27.43 -19.77
N ILE A 722 43.84 28.68 -19.54
CA ILE A 722 43.38 29.13 -18.23
C ILE A 722 42.14 28.33 -17.81
N ILE A 723 42.05 27.99 -16.50
CA ILE A 723 40.90 27.26 -15.97
C ILE A 723 39.63 28.07 -16.21
N PRO A 724 38.65 27.55 -16.99
CA PRO A 724 37.46 28.32 -17.38
C PRO A 724 36.47 28.54 -16.22
N LEU A 725 36.54 27.68 -15.16
CA LEU A 725 35.66 27.79 -13.98
C LEU A 725 36.48 27.44 -12.72
N THR A 726 36.37 28.25 -11.70
CA THR A 726 36.90 27.99 -10.37
C THR A 726 36.03 26.98 -9.60
N PRO A 727 36.55 26.26 -8.57
CA PRO A 727 35.76 25.35 -7.75
C PRO A 727 34.51 26.02 -7.17
N VAL A 728 34.65 27.28 -6.74
CA VAL A 728 33.57 28.04 -6.12
C VAL A 728 32.46 28.39 -7.12
N LEU A 729 32.80 28.71 -8.38
CA LEU A 729 31.80 28.94 -9.46
C LEU A 729 31.05 27.64 -9.82
N ILE A 730 31.74 26.52 -9.82
CA ILE A 730 31.13 25.22 -10.07
C ILE A 730 30.16 24.86 -8.95
N LEU A 731 30.56 25.04 -7.69
CA LEU A 731 29.68 24.83 -6.54
C LEU A 731 28.44 25.72 -6.60
N TRP A 732 28.62 27.03 -6.91
CA TRP A 732 27.50 27.94 -7.09
C TRP A 732 26.56 27.43 -8.19
N MET A 733 27.09 27.07 -9.33
CA MET A 733 26.30 26.60 -10.46
C MET A 733 25.53 25.31 -10.09
N ASN A 734 26.18 24.34 -9.48
CA ASN A 734 25.53 23.10 -9.06
C ASN A 734 24.42 23.37 -8.04
N MET A 735 24.67 24.24 -7.04
CA MET A 735 23.65 24.61 -6.05
C MET A 735 22.51 25.40 -6.68
N ALA A 736 22.80 26.43 -7.49
CA ALA A 736 21.78 27.29 -8.09
C ALA A 736 20.94 26.56 -9.15
N THR A 737 21.56 25.73 -10.02
CA THR A 737 20.86 25.05 -11.10
C THR A 737 20.29 23.70 -10.71
N SER A 738 21.08 22.85 -10.03
CA SER A 738 20.63 21.51 -9.63
C SER A 738 19.50 21.58 -8.65
N ALA A 739 19.57 22.45 -7.64
CA ALA A 739 18.49 22.62 -6.66
C ALA A 739 17.22 23.22 -7.29
N THR A 740 17.35 24.24 -8.14
CA THR A 740 16.19 24.95 -8.72
C THR A 740 15.59 24.19 -9.90
N LEU A 741 16.37 23.90 -10.94
CA LEU A 741 15.85 23.32 -12.19
C LEU A 741 15.36 21.88 -12.04
N SER A 742 16.06 21.08 -11.24
CA SER A 742 15.63 19.71 -10.93
C SER A 742 14.29 19.68 -10.21
N PHE A 743 14.05 20.68 -9.34
CA PHE A 743 12.76 20.84 -8.66
C PHE A 743 11.61 21.08 -9.64
N GLY A 744 11.87 21.81 -10.73
CA GLY A 744 10.89 22.02 -11.81
C GLY A 744 10.43 20.70 -12.45
N LEU A 745 11.37 19.75 -12.65
CA LEU A 745 11.07 18.42 -13.20
C LEU A 745 10.31 17.50 -12.21
N ALA A 746 10.47 17.71 -10.91
CA ALA A 746 9.76 16.95 -9.88
C ALA A 746 8.23 17.11 -9.96
N PHE A 747 7.74 18.26 -10.42
CA PHE A 747 6.32 18.57 -10.54
C PHE A 747 5.69 18.21 -11.90
N GLU A 748 6.42 17.54 -12.79
CA GLU A 748 5.86 17.17 -14.09
C GLU A 748 4.68 16.19 -13.91
N ALA A 749 3.63 16.43 -14.70
CA ALA A 749 2.45 15.59 -14.72
C ALA A 749 2.73 14.22 -15.35
N ALA A 750 1.90 13.24 -15.02
CA ALA A 750 1.95 11.92 -15.65
C ALA A 750 1.71 12.01 -17.16
N GLU A 751 2.48 11.28 -17.94
CA GLU A 751 2.26 11.15 -19.38
C GLU A 751 0.94 10.40 -19.66
N ARG A 752 0.24 10.77 -20.74
CA ARG A 752 -1.09 10.22 -21.06
C ARG A 752 -1.10 8.70 -21.26
N ASN A 753 0.01 8.12 -21.69
CA ASN A 753 0.15 6.69 -21.97
C ASN A 753 0.78 5.89 -20.83
N ILE A 754 0.93 6.48 -19.63
CA ILE A 754 1.68 5.90 -18.52
C ILE A 754 1.13 4.53 -18.07
N MET A 755 -0.19 4.34 -18.12
CA MET A 755 -0.87 3.07 -17.80
C MET A 755 -1.09 2.17 -19.03
N LYS A 756 -0.55 2.52 -20.20
CA LYS A 756 -0.54 1.67 -21.40
C LYS A 756 0.83 1.09 -21.72
N ARG A 757 1.82 1.42 -20.90
CA ARG A 757 3.18 0.89 -21.02
C ARG A 757 3.32 -0.32 -20.08
N PRO A 758 4.01 -1.42 -20.51
CA PRO A 758 4.31 -2.52 -19.61
C PRO A 758 5.20 -2.04 -18.44
N PRO A 759 5.24 -2.76 -17.32
CA PRO A 759 6.17 -2.51 -16.24
C PRO A 759 7.60 -2.57 -16.75
N ARG A 760 8.51 -1.86 -16.11
CA ARG A 760 9.93 -1.99 -16.41
C ARG A 760 10.44 -3.38 -16.04
N GLN A 761 11.35 -3.91 -16.84
CA GLN A 761 11.96 -5.21 -16.56
C GLN A 761 12.82 -5.15 -15.30
N THR A 762 12.76 -6.20 -14.50
CA THR A 762 13.61 -6.39 -13.33
C THR A 762 15.07 -6.39 -13.77
N GLY A 763 15.89 -5.51 -13.21
CA GLY A 763 17.30 -5.36 -13.64
C GLY A 763 17.56 -4.30 -14.72
N GLN A 764 16.52 -3.68 -15.30
CA GLN A 764 16.72 -2.58 -16.23
C GLN A 764 17.39 -1.39 -15.51
N HIS A 765 18.58 -1.01 -16.00
CA HIS A 765 19.32 0.10 -15.43
C HIS A 765 18.61 1.44 -15.69
N VAL A 766 18.63 2.33 -14.71
CA VAL A 766 18.16 3.73 -14.88
C VAL A 766 18.91 4.42 -15.99
N MET A 767 20.23 4.12 -16.11
CA MET A 767 21.10 4.56 -17.21
C MET A 767 21.14 3.48 -18.30
N ASP A 768 20.14 3.46 -19.17
CA ASP A 768 20.16 2.65 -20.39
C ASP A 768 21.16 3.21 -21.43
N ALA A 769 21.44 2.45 -22.48
CA ALA A 769 22.39 2.86 -23.52
C ALA A 769 22.03 4.23 -24.16
N TYR A 770 20.74 4.52 -24.27
CA TYR A 770 20.26 5.81 -24.75
C TYR A 770 20.54 6.95 -23.75
N ALA A 771 20.35 6.68 -22.46
CA ALA A 771 20.67 7.63 -21.41
C ALA A 771 22.16 7.97 -21.41
N VAL A 772 23.03 6.96 -21.53
CA VAL A 772 24.49 7.16 -21.64
C VAL A 772 24.85 7.97 -22.89
N TRP A 773 24.32 7.59 -24.05
CA TRP A 773 24.50 8.37 -25.29
C TRP A 773 24.12 9.83 -25.07
N ARG A 774 22.97 10.09 -24.48
CA ARG A 774 22.47 11.44 -24.26
C ARG A 774 23.32 12.23 -23.30
N VAL A 775 23.85 11.59 -22.25
CA VAL A 775 24.78 12.21 -21.32
C VAL A 775 26.04 12.66 -22.05
N VAL A 776 26.63 11.78 -22.85
CA VAL A 776 27.85 12.10 -23.60
C VAL A 776 27.58 13.17 -24.66
N PHE A 777 26.51 13.02 -25.45
CA PHE A 777 26.16 13.95 -26.52
C PHE A 777 25.93 15.36 -25.99
N VAL A 778 25.07 15.52 -24.99
CA VAL A 778 24.72 16.84 -24.47
C VAL A 778 25.89 17.44 -23.68
N GLY A 779 26.57 16.65 -22.86
CA GLY A 779 27.73 17.10 -22.11
C GLY A 779 28.84 17.62 -23.02
N THR A 780 29.16 16.89 -24.08
CA THR A 780 30.17 17.31 -25.08
C THR A 780 29.70 18.54 -25.85
N MET A 781 28.43 18.62 -26.23
CA MET A 781 27.87 19.77 -26.93
C MET A 781 27.98 21.05 -26.10
N ILE A 782 27.65 21.00 -24.82
CA ILE A 782 27.77 22.13 -23.88
C ILE A 782 29.25 22.54 -23.75
N ALA A 783 30.16 21.58 -23.62
CA ALA A 783 31.59 21.86 -23.49
C ALA A 783 32.14 22.53 -24.78
N ILE A 784 31.78 22.02 -25.94
CA ILE A 784 32.19 22.63 -27.24
C ILE A 784 31.67 24.07 -27.35
N ALA A 785 30.41 24.31 -26.99
CA ALA A 785 29.81 25.65 -27.04
C ALA A 785 30.54 26.63 -26.08
N ALA A 786 30.95 26.16 -24.89
CA ALA A 786 31.71 26.94 -23.92
C ALA A 786 33.09 27.33 -24.49
N PHE A 787 33.85 26.38 -25.04
CA PHE A 787 35.16 26.63 -25.63
C PHE A 787 35.06 27.50 -26.87
N ALA A 788 34.04 27.33 -27.69
CA ALA A 788 33.80 28.22 -28.85
C ALA A 788 33.54 29.67 -28.41
N LEU A 789 32.78 29.85 -27.31
CA LEU A 789 32.50 31.15 -26.74
C LEU A 789 33.77 31.77 -26.10
N GLU A 790 34.58 30.97 -25.38
CA GLU A 790 35.88 31.39 -24.82
C GLU A 790 36.83 31.85 -25.93
N ALA A 791 37.01 31.02 -26.97
CA ALA A 791 37.85 31.35 -28.11
C ALA A 791 37.38 32.63 -28.88
N TRP A 792 36.07 32.91 -28.86
CA TRP A 792 35.52 34.14 -29.42
C TRP A 792 35.76 35.37 -28.54
N LEU A 793 35.83 35.19 -27.17
CA LEU A 793 36.05 36.28 -26.22
C LEU A 793 37.52 36.60 -25.99
N ALA A 794 38.41 35.60 -25.96
CA ALA A 794 39.83 35.76 -25.62
C ALA A 794 40.54 36.85 -26.46
N PRO A 795 40.36 36.94 -27.80
CA PRO A 795 41.03 37.96 -28.62
C PRO A 795 40.52 39.41 -28.40
N ARG A 796 39.42 39.56 -27.61
CA ARG A 796 38.77 40.87 -27.38
C ARG A 796 39.31 41.65 -26.20
N GLY A 797 40.31 41.13 -25.53
CA GLY A 797 41.00 41.79 -24.43
C GLY A 797 40.18 41.93 -23.13
N HIS A 798 39.22 41.03 -22.91
CA HIS A 798 38.45 40.99 -21.67
C HIS A 798 39.29 40.36 -20.53
N SER A 799 38.95 40.75 -19.28
CA SER A 799 39.52 40.13 -18.06
C SER A 799 39.19 38.65 -17.99
N ALA A 800 40.01 37.89 -17.26
CA ALA A 800 39.74 36.48 -17.00
C ALA A 800 38.40 36.30 -16.21
N GLU A 801 38.14 37.23 -15.28
CA GLU A 801 36.90 37.27 -14.48
C GLU A 801 35.67 37.48 -15.38
N PHE A 802 35.79 38.41 -16.35
CA PHE A 802 34.73 38.65 -17.31
C PHE A 802 34.41 37.39 -18.16
N ILE A 803 35.45 36.76 -18.73
CA ILE A 803 35.29 35.54 -19.53
C ILE A 803 34.64 34.44 -18.72
N ARG A 804 35.12 34.21 -17.48
CA ARG A 804 34.52 33.21 -16.55
C ARG A 804 33.05 33.54 -16.27
N THR A 805 32.71 34.79 -16.08
CA THR A 805 31.31 35.23 -15.82
C THR A 805 30.42 34.99 -17.04
N VAL A 806 30.89 35.25 -18.27
CA VAL A 806 30.14 34.94 -19.50
C VAL A 806 29.96 33.41 -19.67
N LEU A 807 31.01 32.63 -19.40
CA LEU A 807 30.93 31.17 -19.47
C LEU A 807 29.95 30.61 -18.42
N LEU A 808 30.00 31.08 -17.17
CA LEU A 808 29.05 30.74 -16.14
C LEU A 808 27.61 31.02 -16.59
N GLN A 809 27.36 32.22 -17.13
CA GLN A 809 26.05 32.63 -17.63
C GLN A 809 25.58 31.74 -18.79
N MET A 810 26.45 31.41 -19.73
CA MET A 810 26.12 30.52 -20.84
C MET A 810 25.76 29.10 -20.36
N LEU A 811 26.55 28.56 -19.43
CA LEU A 811 26.30 27.23 -18.85
C LEU A 811 24.95 27.19 -18.14
N VAL A 812 24.61 28.21 -17.35
CA VAL A 812 23.33 28.31 -16.68
C VAL A 812 22.16 28.38 -17.68
N CYS A 813 22.31 29.18 -18.76
CA CYS A 813 21.29 29.27 -19.84
C CYS A 813 21.16 27.92 -20.56
N ALA A 814 22.29 27.24 -20.85
CA ALA A 814 22.30 25.92 -21.48
C ALA A 814 21.60 24.86 -20.61
N GLN A 815 21.86 24.86 -19.31
CA GLN A 815 21.18 23.96 -18.36
C GLN A 815 19.68 24.26 -18.27
N TRP A 816 19.29 25.53 -18.26
CA TRP A 816 17.88 25.93 -18.23
C TRP A 816 17.12 25.42 -19.46
N VAL A 817 17.63 25.64 -20.68
CA VAL A 817 16.97 25.13 -21.91
C VAL A 817 17.00 23.60 -21.95
N TYR A 818 18.08 22.98 -21.50
CA TYR A 818 18.17 21.51 -21.43
C TYR A 818 17.17 20.89 -20.44
N MET A 819 16.91 21.55 -19.32
CA MET A 819 15.82 21.16 -18.42
C MET A 819 14.47 21.15 -19.16
N ILE A 820 14.20 22.14 -20.01
CA ILE A 820 12.98 22.15 -20.84
C ILE A 820 12.98 20.96 -21.83
N ASN A 821 14.13 20.60 -22.43
CA ASN A 821 14.24 19.41 -23.28
C ASN A 821 13.96 18.11 -22.51
N CYS A 822 14.35 18.00 -21.23
CA CYS A 822 14.16 16.82 -20.40
C CYS A 822 12.70 16.58 -19.98
N ARG A 823 11.83 17.59 -20.05
CA ARG A 823 10.41 17.46 -19.69
C ARG A 823 9.68 16.39 -20.50
N ASN A 824 10.00 16.30 -21.76
CA ASN A 824 9.40 15.32 -22.66
C ASN A 824 10.51 14.56 -23.38
N THR A 825 10.64 13.29 -23.03
CA THR A 825 11.70 12.43 -23.58
C THR A 825 11.40 11.92 -24.97
N GLU A 826 10.12 11.86 -25.36
CA GLU A 826 9.69 11.30 -26.63
C GLU A 826 9.14 12.34 -27.62
N GLY A 827 8.60 13.45 -27.15
CA GLY A 827 7.95 14.47 -27.95
C GLY A 827 8.67 15.80 -27.93
N PHE A 828 8.14 16.78 -28.71
CA PHE A 828 8.64 18.15 -28.69
C PHE A 828 8.34 18.82 -27.35
N SER A 829 9.35 19.42 -26.75
CA SER A 829 9.28 19.87 -25.35
C SER A 829 8.50 21.17 -25.17
N LEU A 830 8.44 22.04 -26.18
CA LEU A 830 7.60 23.24 -26.14
C LEU A 830 6.15 22.87 -26.51
N ASN A 831 5.39 22.43 -25.54
CA ASN A 831 3.98 22.06 -25.67
C ASN A 831 3.13 22.82 -24.64
N ARG A 832 1.80 22.76 -24.79
CA ARG A 832 0.87 23.45 -23.86
C ARG A 832 1.05 23.04 -22.39
N GLY A 833 1.59 21.87 -22.11
CA GLY A 833 1.93 21.39 -20.75
C GLY A 833 3.04 22.21 -20.08
N LEU A 834 3.89 22.94 -20.84
CA LEU A 834 4.90 23.85 -20.28
C LEU A 834 4.24 24.99 -19.50
N LEU A 835 3.17 25.55 -20.03
CA LEU A 835 2.42 26.63 -19.38
C LEU A 835 1.63 26.13 -18.15
N ALA A 836 1.25 24.87 -18.13
CA ALA A 836 0.50 24.27 -17.04
C ALA A 836 1.37 23.98 -15.79
N ASN A 837 2.68 23.77 -15.96
CA ASN A 837 3.59 23.53 -14.83
C ASN A 837 4.08 24.85 -14.23
N LYS A 838 3.32 25.37 -13.26
CA LYS A 838 3.67 26.60 -12.52
C LYS A 838 5.03 26.50 -11.81
N GLY A 839 5.43 25.28 -11.38
CA GLY A 839 6.70 25.05 -10.70
C GLY A 839 7.91 25.41 -11.57
N ILE A 840 7.89 25.09 -12.87
CA ILE A 840 8.98 25.43 -13.79
C ILE A 840 9.19 26.96 -13.91
N TRP A 841 8.10 27.70 -14.00
CA TRP A 841 8.19 29.15 -14.11
C TRP A 841 8.69 29.81 -12.81
N LEU A 842 8.27 29.28 -11.67
CA LEU A 842 8.76 29.73 -10.37
C LEU A 842 10.27 29.49 -10.25
N VAL A 843 10.73 28.27 -10.52
CA VAL A 843 12.17 27.93 -10.43
C VAL A 843 13.00 28.68 -11.45
N THR A 844 12.47 28.93 -12.66
CA THR A 844 13.11 29.76 -13.68
C THR A 844 13.29 31.19 -13.15
N GLY A 845 12.26 31.78 -12.57
CA GLY A 845 12.35 33.12 -11.97
C GLY A 845 13.39 33.19 -10.87
N VAL A 846 13.39 32.20 -9.95
CA VAL A 846 14.39 32.13 -8.87
C VAL A 846 15.80 31.99 -9.44
N LEU A 847 16.00 31.13 -10.44
CA LEU A 847 17.30 30.93 -11.09
C LEU A 847 17.86 32.23 -11.68
N PHE A 848 17.06 32.95 -12.46
CA PHE A 848 17.51 34.20 -13.07
C PHE A 848 17.75 35.30 -12.04
N LEU A 849 17.00 35.32 -10.93
CA LEU A 849 17.28 36.23 -9.81
C LEU A 849 18.63 35.90 -9.13
N LEU A 850 18.90 34.64 -8.87
CA LEU A 850 20.17 34.19 -8.30
C LEU A 850 21.33 34.51 -9.25
N GLN A 851 21.14 34.33 -10.57
CA GLN A 851 22.14 34.62 -11.59
C GLN A 851 22.41 36.10 -11.71
N ALA A 852 21.37 36.93 -11.62
CA ALA A 852 21.54 38.38 -11.59
C ALA A 852 22.28 38.83 -10.30
N ALA A 853 22.01 38.19 -9.19
CA ALA A 853 22.69 38.49 -7.92
C ALA A 853 24.20 38.23 -8.03
N ILE A 854 24.65 37.10 -8.57
CA ILE A 854 26.10 36.79 -8.67
C ILE A 854 26.81 37.67 -9.69
N ILE A 855 26.11 38.17 -10.73
CA ILE A 855 26.69 39.00 -11.77
C ILE A 855 26.77 40.49 -11.35
N TYR A 856 25.76 40.99 -10.58
CA TYR A 856 25.64 42.43 -10.35
C TYR A 856 25.80 42.89 -8.90
N LEU A 857 25.72 42.00 -7.90
CA LEU A 857 25.92 42.40 -6.50
C LEU A 857 27.41 42.44 -6.15
N PRO A 858 27.97 43.58 -5.68
CA PRO A 858 29.40 43.74 -5.41
C PRO A 858 29.96 42.72 -4.39
N PHE A 859 29.17 42.36 -3.38
CA PHE A 859 29.56 41.36 -2.39
C PHE A 859 29.70 39.96 -3.06
N MET A 860 28.79 39.61 -3.93
CA MET A 860 28.84 38.35 -4.67
C MET A 860 29.96 38.31 -5.68
N GLN A 861 30.20 39.42 -6.37
CA GLN A 861 31.34 39.56 -7.29
C GLN A 861 32.67 39.34 -6.56
N MET A 862 32.84 39.94 -5.40
CA MET A 862 34.04 39.76 -4.58
C MET A 862 34.21 38.31 -4.10
N LEU A 863 33.11 37.64 -3.70
CA LEU A 863 33.15 36.26 -3.20
C LEU A 863 33.40 35.23 -4.29
N PHE A 864 32.83 35.42 -5.47
CA PHE A 864 32.85 34.42 -6.56
C PHE A 864 33.81 34.79 -7.71
N GLY A 865 34.50 35.92 -7.65
CA GLY A 865 35.39 36.39 -8.69
C GLY A 865 34.66 36.64 -10.02
N THR A 866 33.48 37.26 -9.97
CA THR A 866 32.65 37.56 -11.14
C THR A 866 32.73 39.05 -11.49
N GLU A 867 32.37 39.38 -12.72
CA GLU A 867 32.32 40.76 -13.22
C GLU A 867 30.96 41.08 -13.86
N ALA A 868 30.51 42.35 -13.77
CA ALA A 868 29.22 42.77 -14.28
C ALA A 868 29.18 42.62 -15.81
N LEU A 869 28.14 41.95 -16.32
CA LEU A 869 27.98 41.70 -17.75
C LEU A 869 27.05 42.73 -18.40
N PRO A 870 27.48 43.40 -19.50
CA PRO A 870 26.58 44.15 -20.36
C PRO A 870 25.45 43.28 -20.94
N LEU A 871 24.26 43.84 -21.12
CA LEU A 871 23.05 43.14 -21.53
C LEU A 871 23.22 42.37 -22.88
N ARG A 872 24.09 42.85 -23.76
CA ARG A 872 24.43 42.16 -25.02
C ARG A 872 24.93 40.74 -24.82
N TYR A 873 25.67 40.46 -23.73
CA TYR A 873 26.19 39.10 -23.46
C TYR A 873 25.10 38.17 -22.89
N TRP A 874 24.07 38.70 -22.28
CA TRP A 874 22.89 37.92 -21.94
C TRP A 874 22.19 37.43 -23.23
N PHE A 875 22.04 38.27 -24.24
CA PHE A 875 21.47 37.85 -25.53
C PHE A 875 22.35 36.83 -26.24
N VAL A 876 23.69 36.98 -26.18
CA VAL A 876 24.63 36.01 -26.79
C VAL A 876 24.47 34.64 -26.11
N THR A 877 24.51 34.59 -24.79
CA THR A 877 24.40 33.34 -24.06
C THR A 877 23.03 32.67 -24.26
N LEU A 878 21.94 33.44 -24.29
CA LEU A 878 20.60 32.94 -24.60
C LEU A 878 20.49 32.45 -26.06
N ALA A 879 21.12 33.09 -27.01
CA ALA A 879 21.14 32.65 -28.41
C ALA A 879 21.89 31.31 -28.55
N VAL A 880 23.04 31.16 -27.91
CA VAL A 880 23.78 29.88 -27.86
C VAL A 880 22.91 28.78 -27.25
N ALA A 881 22.27 29.07 -26.12
CA ALA A 881 21.37 28.13 -25.45
C ALA A 881 20.16 27.74 -26.33
N ALA A 882 19.59 28.68 -27.08
CA ALA A 882 18.49 28.42 -28.02
C ALA A 882 18.93 27.47 -29.15
N VAL A 883 20.12 27.65 -29.71
CA VAL A 883 20.69 26.71 -30.69
C VAL A 883 20.82 25.32 -30.11
N MET A 884 21.35 25.21 -28.89
CA MET A 884 21.49 23.94 -28.20
C MET A 884 20.13 23.24 -27.96
N PHE A 885 19.11 24.04 -27.62
CA PHE A 885 17.74 23.51 -27.48
C PHE A 885 17.28 22.79 -28.74
N PHE A 886 17.41 23.45 -29.91
CA PHE A 886 16.97 22.87 -31.17
C PHE A 886 17.83 21.67 -31.62
N VAL A 887 19.12 21.68 -31.35
CA VAL A 887 20.02 20.54 -31.63
C VAL A 887 19.56 19.31 -30.85
N VAL A 888 19.21 19.46 -29.56
CA VAL A 888 18.69 18.39 -28.74
C VAL A 888 17.32 17.91 -29.23
N GLU A 889 16.44 18.81 -29.66
CA GLU A 889 15.13 18.40 -30.21
C GLU A 889 15.27 17.66 -31.55
N ILE A 890 16.25 18.01 -32.37
CA ILE A 890 16.57 17.28 -33.62
C ILE A 890 17.10 15.88 -33.25
N GLU A 891 18.04 15.79 -32.32
CA GLU A 891 18.57 14.49 -31.84
C GLU A 891 17.44 13.57 -31.37
N LYS A 892 16.50 14.06 -30.55
CA LYS A 892 15.33 13.28 -30.14
C LYS A 892 14.53 12.71 -31.31
N ARG A 893 14.30 13.53 -32.36
CA ARG A 893 13.56 13.10 -33.55
C ARG A 893 14.30 12.01 -34.32
N LEU A 894 15.61 12.16 -34.47
CA LEU A 894 16.43 11.18 -35.18
C LEU A 894 16.49 9.86 -34.42
N THR A 895 16.81 9.89 -33.13
CA THR A 895 16.91 8.71 -32.27
C THR A 895 15.60 7.96 -32.17
N ARG A 896 14.47 8.68 -32.17
CA ARG A 896 13.13 8.02 -32.16
C ARG A 896 12.85 7.31 -33.50
N ARG A 897 13.29 7.83 -34.61
CA ARG A 897 13.14 7.16 -35.93
C ARG A 897 13.94 5.85 -35.94
N PHE A 898 15.17 5.87 -35.45
CA PHE A 898 16.01 4.68 -35.37
C PHE A 898 15.47 3.63 -34.43
N ARG A 899 14.95 4.03 -33.26
CA ARG A 899 14.32 3.10 -32.30
C ARG A 899 13.02 2.45 -32.79
N LYS A 900 12.28 3.09 -33.70
CA LYS A 900 11.07 2.50 -34.28
C LYS A 900 11.40 1.59 -35.48
N ALA A 901 12.56 1.72 -36.06
CA ALA A 901 13.03 0.92 -37.16
C ALA A 901 13.83 -0.32 -36.72
N ALA A 902 14.38 -0.32 -35.52
CA ALA A 902 14.97 -1.46 -34.83
C ALA A 902 13.91 -2.15 -33.94
#